data_25d995000928f95a7707fd546ddf8b41
#
_entry.id   25d995000928f95a7707fd546ddf8b41
#
_cell.length_a   1.000
_cell.length_b   1.000
_cell.length_c   1.000
_cell.angle_alpha   90.00
_cell.angle_beta   90.00
_cell.angle_gamma   90.00
#
_symmetry.space_group_name_H-M   'P 1'
#
loop_
_entity.id
_entity.type
_entity.pdbx_description
1 polymer ?
#
loop_
_entity_poly.entity_id
_entity_poly.type
_entity_poly.pdbx_seq_one_letter_code
_entity_poly.pdbx_strand_id
1 'polypeptide(L)'
;MNISGNDNKRIEYTVRVLLCIAVVLVGRLFFLQIIDKSDLQAKNLSQVQVDRKLQSPRGTIYDRNGRPLAMSVVTKSLYADPKMIKQSPSEVAELIAPYVTMSKADIVKSLQEDTAFVWIDRMMEPEKSKAVAQLIEDKNVEGLNFVEESKRYYPNGNLAAQVLGFVGTDDKGLDGLEMVLDDELKGGIQKELVATDRKGNAIFGSVLSKYLPDKGKSVTLTIDASIQFIAERALDKAMEDTGAKHASVIVMDPKTGEILAMANRPTYDPNHYSQGSEEDFKNIAVTNLYEPGSTFKPIIASAALASGKWKLDQVYNDKGSFAANGHVMQNWNGEGYGPVRLIDILKFSINTGMAEIGTTTGADILSKYVRNYGFGSKTGIELPGEGDGILYNPDDMSKLDVATMSIGQGIAVTPLQMVRAFGAIANGGSMMKPHIVKSYSNIKGEVTSTTDPEVVGQPIPEETAKTIADILEKEVSEGGGTKAMVEGYHFGGKTGTAQKLDTKNGGYLAGRYIASFIGFGPVEDPKFVVLVAIDDSKKGSIYGSQIAAPVFKNIVSQLVRYYQMSPSVKDGATVAAVPAAKLPAVKSNGDGSVVLPDFRGYTFGEVRDWLHTAGLYFKPDGTGKAISQEQLPGTVVSPGTPIVVQFSH
;
A
#
# COMPACT_ATOMS: atom_id res chain seq x y z
N MET A 1 63.67 13.19 82.49
CA MET A 1 62.51 12.25 82.73
C MET A 1 62.94 10.86 82.35
N ASN A 2 63.30 10.06 83.38
CA ASN A 2 63.65 8.64 83.13
C ASN A 2 62.31 7.83 82.90
N ILE A 3 62.03 7.49 81.68
CA ILE A 3 60.90 6.59 81.36
C ILE A 3 61.26 5.21 81.91
N SER A 4 60.47 4.69 82.83
CA SER A 4 60.71 3.38 83.49
C SER A 4 60.73 2.28 82.42
N GLY A 5 61.58 1.26 82.61
CA GLY A 5 61.74 0.14 81.66
C GLY A 5 60.42 -0.65 81.35
N ASN A 6 59.41 -0.37 82.15
CA ASN A 6 58.04 -0.98 81.99
C ASN A 6 57.21 -0.21 80.97
N ASP A 7 57.41 1.11 80.83
CA ASP A 7 56.63 1.92 79.85
C ASP A 7 57.18 1.72 78.43
N ASN A 8 58.45 1.45 78.26
CA ASN A 8 59.03 1.10 76.96
C ASN A 8 58.50 -0.26 76.45
N LYS A 9 58.32 -1.21 77.35
CA LYS A 9 57.73 -2.51 76.97
C LYS A 9 56.21 -2.37 76.58
N ARG A 10 55.46 -1.51 77.25
CA ARG A 10 54.06 -1.21 76.92
C ARG A 10 53.96 -0.48 75.55
N ILE A 11 54.85 0.47 75.30
CA ILE A 11 54.88 1.17 74.01
C ILE A 11 55.23 0.18 72.89
N GLU A 12 56.25 -0.65 73.10
CA GLU A 12 56.66 -1.70 72.13
C GLU A 12 55.50 -2.71 71.85
N TYR A 13 54.76 -3.10 72.88
CA TYR A 13 53.59 -4.00 72.72
C TYR A 13 52.46 -3.30 71.97
N THR A 14 52.17 -2.05 72.29
CA THR A 14 51.16 -1.25 71.58
C THR A 14 51.53 -1.07 70.09
N VAL A 15 52.79 -0.77 69.78
CA VAL A 15 53.28 -0.66 68.42
C VAL A 15 53.17 -1.96 67.66
N ARG A 16 53.51 -3.09 68.31
CA ARG A 16 53.37 -4.43 67.70
C ARG A 16 51.90 -4.75 67.40
N VAL A 17 50.97 -4.44 68.30
CA VAL A 17 49.53 -4.64 68.10
C VAL A 17 49.00 -3.78 66.95
N LEU A 18 49.41 -2.49 66.91
CA LEU A 18 49.05 -1.58 65.80
C LEU A 18 49.62 -2.08 64.46
N LEU A 19 50.83 -2.60 64.45
CA LEU A 19 51.45 -3.16 63.23
C LEU A 19 50.69 -4.42 62.77
N CYS A 20 50.29 -5.28 63.67
CA CYS A 20 49.45 -6.43 63.34
C CYS A 20 48.10 -6.05 62.76
N ILE A 21 47.44 -5.02 63.36
CA ILE A 21 46.19 -4.48 62.82
C ILE A 21 46.41 -3.90 61.44
N ALA A 22 47.47 -3.13 61.21
CA ALA A 22 47.81 -2.57 59.91
C ALA A 22 48.02 -3.67 58.83
N VAL A 23 48.75 -4.75 59.18
CA VAL A 23 48.97 -5.88 58.28
C VAL A 23 47.65 -6.59 57.93
N VAL A 24 46.75 -6.77 58.91
CA VAL A 24 45.43 -7.34 58.67
C VAL A 24 44.58 -6.43 57.74
N LEU A 25 44.61 -5.13 57.98
CA LEU A 25 43.90 -4.18 57.12
C LEU A 25 44.44 -4.14 55.68
N VAL A 26 45.77 -4.14 55.53
CA VAL A 26 46.41 -4.22 54.20
C VAL A 26 46.08 -5.56 53.51
N GLY A 27 46.14 -6.67 54.26
CA GLY A 27 45.72 -7.97 53.75
C GLY A 27 44.25 -7.99 53.31
N ARG A 28 43.38 -7.36 54.09
CA ARG A 28 41.96 -7.20 53.72
C ARG A 28 41.74 -6.32 52.51
N LEU A 29 42.49 -5.22 52.42
CA LEU A 29 42.45 -4.35 51.27
C LEU A 29 42.94 -5.05 49.99
N PHE A 30 44.05 -5.80 50.12
CA PHE A 30 44.59 -6.61 49.03
C PHE A 30 43.55 -7.67 48.57
N PHE A 31 42.94 -8.36 49.51
CA PHE A 31 41.87 -9.32 49.18
C PHE A 31 40.72 -8.66 48.43
N LEU A 32 40.18 -7.55 48.91
CA LEU A 32 39.06 -6.86 48.27
C LEU A 32 39.41 -6.21 46.92
N GLN A 33 40.65 -5.72 46.76
CA GLN A 33 41.04 -4.99 45.54
C GLN A 33 41.61 -5.89 44.45
N ILE A 34 42.18 -7.06 44.79
CA ILE A 34 42.85 -7.93 43.85
C ILE A 34 42.16 -9.27 43.69
N ILE A 35 41.78 -9.94 44.77
CA ILE A 35 41.20 -11.27 44.73
C ILE A 35 39.69 -11.21 44.47
N ASP A 36 38.97 -10.36 45.18
CA ASP A 36 37.52 -10.23 45.15
C ASP A 36 37.02 -9.13 44.17
N LYS A 37 37.97 -8.54 43.41
CA LYS A 37 37.69 -7.43 42.52
C LYS A 37 36.64 -7.75 41.45
N SER A 38 36.71 -8.92 40.85
CA SER A 38 35.79 -9.36 39.83
C SER A 38 34.38 -9.58 40.38
N ASP A 39 34.27 -10.14 41.57
CA ASP A 39 32.96 -10.42 42.22
C ASP A 39 32.30 -9.14 42.72
N LEU A 40 33.09 -8.22 43.30
CA LEU A 40 32.61 -6.90 43.72
C LEU A 40 32.22 -6.01 42.53
N GLN A 41 33.01 -6.08 41.45
CA GLN A 41 32.62 -5.38 40.21
C GLN A 41 31.34 -5.98 39.60
N ALA A 42 31.21 -7.29 39.57
CA ALA A 42 29.98 -7.94 39.10
C ALA A 42 28.76 -7.57 39.95
N LYS A 43 28.90 -7.57 41.30
CA LYS A 43 27.83 -7.16 42.21
C LYS A 43 27.49 -5.67 42.10
N ASN A 44 28.48 -4.80 41.91
CA ASN A 44 28.27 -3.37 41.70
C ASN A 44 27.59 -3.11 40.35
N LEU A 45 28.02 -3.78 39.31
CA LEU A 45 27.41 -3.72 37.98
C LEU A 45 25.96 -4.21 38.03
N SER A 46 25.67 -5.32 38.73
CA SER A 46 24.29 -5.83 38.83
C SER A 46 23.31 -4.92 39.63
N GLN A 47 23.84 -4.07 40.51
CA GLN A 47 23.02 -3.09 41.27
C GLN A 47 22.75 -1.79 40.50
N VAL A 48 23.56 -1.50 39.48
CA VAL A 48 23.49 -0.23 38.72
C VAL A 48 23.06 -0.46 37.27
N GLN A 49 22.97 -1.72 36.86
CA GLN A 49 22.59 -2.09 35.50
C GLN A 49 21.08 -2.26 35.39
N VAL A 50 20.50 -1.55 34.44
CA VAL A 50 19.11 -1.75 34.00
C VAL A 50 19.15 -2.36 32.61
N ASP A 51 18.45 -3.48 32.45
CA ASP A 51 18.17 -4.07 31.12
C ASP A 51 17.29 -3.11 30.33
N ARG A 52 17.87 -2.33 29.44
CA ARG A 52 17.10 -1.50 28.51
C ARG A 52 16.84 -2.33 27.26
N LYS A 53 15.60 -2.60 26.96
CA LYS A 53 15.19 -3.18 25.66
C LYS A 53 15.21 -2.06 24.63
N LEU A 54 16.15 -2.08 23.72
CA LEU A 54 16.16 -1.22 22.54
C LEU A 54 15.59 -2.03 21.37
N GLN A 55 14.45 -1.60 20.86
CA GLN A 55 13.90 -2.14 19.64
C GLN A 55 14.51 -1.39 18.47
N SER A 56 15.10 -2.12 17.51
CA SER A 56 15.58 -1.51 16.29
C SER A 56 14.40 -0.98 15.48
N PRO A 57 14.59 0.16 14.79
CA PRO A 57 13.56 0.68 13.89
C PRO A 57 13.16 -0.35 12.85
N ARG A 58 11.88 -0.43 12.56
CA ARG A 58 11.29 -1.23 11.50
C ARG A 58 11.85 -0.77 10.14
N GLY A 59 12.09 -1.70 9.21
CA GLY A 59 12.61 -1.43 7.87
C GLY A 59 11.69 -0.49 7.08
N THR A 60 12.25 0.26 6.16
CA THR A 60 11.51 1.20 5.30
C THR A 60 10.87 0.46 4.13
N ILE A 61 9.64 0.81 3.80
CA ILE A 61 8.97 0.35 2.57
C ILE A 61 9.12 1.46 1.53
N TYR A 62 9.71 1.13 0.39
CA TYR A 62 9.92 2.04 -0.74
C TYR A 62 9.00 1.70 -1.91
N ASP A 63 8.68 2.71 -2.73
CA ASP A 63 8.13 2.48 -4.06
C ASP A 63 9.22 1.91 -5.00
N ARG A 64 8.85 1.53 -6.23
CA ARG A 64 9.79 0.96 -7.21
C ARG A 64 10.96 1.90 -7.58
N ASN A 65 10.82 3.20 -7.34
CA ASN A 65 11.79 4.25 -7.66
C ASN A 65 12.61 4.69 -6.43
N GLY A 66 12.47 4.00 -5.29
CA GLY A 66 13.21 4.27 -4.07
C GLY A 66 12.62 5.40 -3.20
N ARG A 67 11.38 5.84 -3.46
CA ARG A 67 10.69 6.83 -2.62
C ARG A 67 10.06 6.15 -1.41
N PRO A 68 10.21 6.67 -0.19
CA PRO A 68 9.64 6.05 0.99
C PRO A 68 8.11 6.15 1.00
N LEU A 69 7.46 5.01 1.18
CA LEU A 69 6.01 4.88 1.37
C LEU A 69 5.66 4.70 2.85
N ALA A 70 6.51 4.00 3.60
CA ALA A 70 6.39 3.84 5.04
C ALA A 70 7.79 3.79 5.66
N MET A 71 8.02 4.55 6.73
CA MET A 71 9.31 4.63 7.41
C MET A 71 9.13 4.74 8.92
N SER A 72 10.15 4.39 9.68
CA SER A 72 10.14 4.55 11.12
C SER A 72 10.89 5.81 11.52
N VAL A 73 10.29 6.60 12.41
CA VAL A 73 10.88 7.80 12.99
C VAL A 73 11.02 7.63 14.49
N VAL A 74 12.09 8.14 15.07
CA VAL A 74 12.28 8.14 16.53
C VAL A 74 11.43 9.25 17.13
N THR A 75 10.60 8.88 18.11
CA THR A 75 9.74 9.80 18.85
C THR A 75 9.98 9.64 20.36
N LYS A 76 9.46 10.55 21.16
CA LYS A 76 9.53 10.47 22.62
C LYS A 76 8.16 10.13 23.18
N SER A 77 8.14 9.17 24.10
CA SER A 77 6.96 8.80 24.88
C SER A 77 7.14 9.22 26.31
N LEU A 78 6.12 9.87 26.87
CA LEU A 78 6.12 10.34 28.25
C LEU A 78 5.56 9.26 29.17
N TYR A 79 6.29 8.94 30.22
CA TYR A 79 5.82 8.07 31.29
C TYR A 79 6.03 8.74 32.65
N ALA A 80 5.29 8.29 33.64
CA ALA A 80 5.43 8.72 35.03
C ALA A 80 5.85 7.56 35.92
N ASP A 81 6.68 7.85 36.92
CA ASP A 81 6.84 7.06 38.13
C ASP A 81 6.06 7.75 39.25
N PRO A 82 4.81 7.29 39.56
CA PRO A 82 3.98 7.92 40.57
C PRO A 82 4.64 8.02 41.96
N LYS A 83 5.55 7.09 42.29
CA LYS A 83 6.25 7.04 43.58
C LYS A 83 7.29 8.15 43.76
N MET A 84 7.79 8.69 42.63
CA MET A 84 8.78 9.76 42.63
C MET A 84 8.17 11.15 42.55
N ILE A 85 6.90 11.28 42.20
CA ILE A 85 6.21 12.55 42.04
C ILE A 85 5.92 13.14 43.42
N LYS A 86 6.43 14.35 43.69
CA LYS A 86 6.27 15.07 44.94
C LYS A 86 5.08 16.04 44.94
N GLN A 87 4.73 16.56 43.75
CA GLN A 87 3.59 17.44 43.53
C GLN A 87 2.28 16.67 43.60
N SER A 88 1.17 17.37 43.82
CA SER A 88 -0.12 16.70 43.76
C SER A 88 -0.44 16.21 42.34
N PRO A 89 -1.08 15.04 42.21
CA PRO A 89 -1.47 14.51 40.88
C PRO A 89 -2.29 15.51 40.04
N SER A 90 -3.11 16.34 40.71
CA SER A 90 -3.91 17.38 40.04
C SER A 90 -3.07 18.51 39.46
N GLU A 91 -2.03 18.96 40.18
CA GLU A 91 -1.12 20.01 39.71
C GLU A 91 -0.30 19.52 38.51
N VAL A 92 0.24 18.30 38.58
CA VAL A 92 0.98 17.71 37.47
C VAL A 92 0.08 17.52 36.24
N ALA A 93 -1.14 17.01 36.44
CA ALA A 93 -2.10 16.84 35.36
C ALA A 93 -2.48 18.18 34.70
N GLU A 94 -2.62 19.27 35.49
CA GLU A 94 -2.90 20.60 34.96
C GLU A 94 -1.76 21.14 34.07
N LEU A 95 -0.52 20.88 34.48
CA LEU A 95 0.67 21.32 33.74
C LEU A 95 0.82 20.62 32.39
N ILE A 96 0.58 19.30 32.33
CA ILE A 96 0.89 18.51 31.12
C ILE A 96 -0.33 18.25 30.21
N ALA A 97 -1.56 18.34 30.70
CA ALA A 97 -2.78 18.06 29.94
C ALA A 97 -2.90 18.83 28.59
N PRO A 98 -2.43 20.09 28.45
CA PRO A 98 -2.47 20.79 27.17
C PRO A 98 -1.59 20.16 26.06
N TYR A 99 -0.63 19.33 26.43
CA TYR A 99 0.40 18.80 25.53
C TYR A 99 0.29 17.30 25.27
N VAL A 100 -0.58 16.59 26.01
CA VAL A 100 -0.75 15.14 25.93
C VAL A 100 -2.14 14.78 25.44
N THR A 101 -2.30 13.55 24.96
CA THR A 101 -3.60 13.05 24.47
C THR A 101 -4.50 12.56 25.58
N MET A 102 -3.93 12.16 26.72
CA MET A 102 -4.66 11.67 27.88
C MET A 102 -5.45 12.80 28.55
N SER A 103 -6.70 12.52 28.96
CA SER A 103 -7.52 13.51 29.66
C SER A 103 -6.94 13.84 31.05
N LYS A 104 -7.18 15.08 31.54
CA LYS A 104 -6.73 15.51 32.88
C LYS A 104 -7.18 14.53 33.96
N ALA A 105 -8.41 14.00 33.87
CA ALA A 105 -8.95 13.07 34.87
C ALA A 105 -8.19 11.71 34.83
N ASP A 106 -7.89 11.22 33.64
CA ASP A 106 -7.14 9.96 33.49
C ASP A 106 -5.69 10.13 33.93
N ILE A 107 -5.05 11.27 33.66
CA ILE A 107 -3.70 11.58 34.17
C ILE A 107 -3.70 11.51 35.69
N VAL A 108 -4.64 12.20 36.37
CA VAL A 108 -4.75 12.16 37.83
C VAL A 108 -4.90 10.73 38.34
N LYS A 109 -5.75 9.92 37.68
CA LYS A 109 -5.95 8.53 38.04
C LYS A 109 -4.68 7.71 37.91
N SER A 110 -3.97 7.83 36.78
CA SER A 110 -2.72 7.13 36.54
C SER A 110 -1.61 7.52 37.51
N LEU A 111 -1.54 8.79 37.90
CA LEU A 111 -0.58 9.27 38.91
C LEU A 111 -0.89 8.85 40.35
N GLN A 112 -2.07 8.30 40.62
CA GLN A 112 -2.46 7.74 41.91
C GLN A 112 -2.22 6.22 42.01
N GLU A 113 -1.79 5.56 40.94
CA GLU A 113 -1.53 4.13 40.96
C GLU A 113 -0.28 3.79 41.78
N ASP A 114 -0.32 2.69 42.55
CA ASP A 114 0.85 2.19 43.30
C ASP A 114 1.80 1.39 42.41
N THR A 115 2.40 2.07 41.45
CA THR A 115 3.36 1.52 40.50
C THR A 115 4.52 2.48 40.28
N ALA A 116 5.64 1.98 39.79
CA ALA A 116 6.80 2.79 39.41
C ALA A 116 6.79 3.20 37.92
N PHE A 117 5.73 2.82 37.17
CA PHE A 117 5.66 3.11 35.74
C PHE A 117 4.21 3.15 35.26
N VAL A 118 3.81 4.27 34.68
CA VAL A 118 2.54 4.44 33.95
C VAL A 118 2.79 5.26 32.68
N TRP A 119 2.22 4.84 31.57
CA TRP A 119 2.23 5.66 30.35
C TRP A 119 1.33 6.88 30.53
N ILE A 120 1.82 8.06 30.12
CA ILE A 120 1.03 9.30 30.06
C ILE A 120 0.68 9.63 28.61
N ASP A 121 1.69 9.63 27.71
CA ASP A 121 1.44 9.82 26.29
C ASP A 121 2.53 9.12 25.48
N ARG A 122 2.14 8.32 24.50
CA ARG A 122 3.09 7.55 23.69
C ARG A 122 3.28 8.19 22.32
N MET A 123 4.50 8.10 21.80
CA MET A 123 4.86 8.54 20.44
C MET A 123 4.45 9.99 20.14
N MET A 124 4.76 10.88 21.10
CA MET A 124 4.39 12.30 21.06
C MET A 124 5.00 13.02 19.85
N GLU A 125 4.30 14.02 19.37
CA GLU A 125 4.84 14.96 18.39
C GLU A 125 6.07 15.69 18.95
N PRO A 126 7.10 15.93 18.11
CA PRO A 126 8.37 16.54 18.57
C PRO A 126 8.18 17.88 19.31
N GLU A 127 7.27 18.72 18.84
CA GLU A 127 6.97 20.02 19.44
C GLU A 127 6.36 19.88 20.85
N LYS A 128 5.39 18.97 21.00
CA LYS A 128 4.75 18.69 22.28
C LYS A 128 5.73 18.08 23.28
N SER A 129 6.54 17.11 22.83
CA SER A 129 7.53 16.47 23.70
C SER A 129 8.62 17.45 24.17
N LYS A 130 9.04 18.40 23.33
CA LYS A 130 9.98 19.49 23.72
C LYS A 130 9.32 20.42 24.76
N ALA A 131 8.05 20.82 24.52
CA ALA A 131 7.34 21.68 25.45
C ALA A 131 7.19 21.05 26.85
N VAL A 132 6.82 19.76 26.89
CA VAL A 132 6.72 19.01 28.16
C VAL A 132 8.10 18.85 28.82
N ALA A 133 9.15 18.57 28.06
CA ALA A 133 10.51 18.47 28.60
C ALA A 133 10.95 19.78 29.27
N GLN A 134 10.67 20.92 28.62
CA GLN A 134 10.96 22.24 29.20
C GLN A 134 10.15 22.51 30.48
N LEU A 135 8.84 22.13 30.49
CA LEU A 135 7.99 22.25 31.68
C LEU A 135 8.49 21.40 32.86
N ILE A 136 8.94 20.18 32.60
CA ILE A 136 9.51 19.28 33.61
C ILE A 136 10.74 19.93 34.25
N GLU A 137 11.62 20.55 33.44
CA GLU A 137 12.82 21.24 33.90
C GLU A 137 12.47 22.52 34.69
N ASP A 138 11.64 23.40 34.13
CA ASP A 138 11.27 24.70 34.72
C ASP A 138 10.53 24.56 36.04
N LYS A 139 9.68 23.53 36.16
CA LYS A 139 8.88 23.26 37.35
C LYS A 139 9.46 22.21 38.30
N ASN A 140 10.64 21.66 37.92
CA ASN A 140 11.34 20.60 38.66
C ASN A 140 10.39 19.45 39.06
N VAL A 141 9.65 18.91 38.05
CA VAL A 141 8.71 17.81 38.29
C VAL A 141 9.51 16.51 38.26
N GLU A 142 9.79 15.96 39.42
CA GLU A 142 10.44 14.63 39.52
C GLU A 142 9.41 13.53 39.20
N GLY A 143 9.89 12.43 38.60
CA GLY A 143 9.04 11.26 38.27
C GLY A 143 8.38 11.28 36.88
N LEU A 144 8.43 12.40 36.14
CA LEU A 144 8.09 12.43 34.72
C LEU A 144 9.33 12.24 33.86
N ASN A 145 9.31 11.26 32.96
CA ASN A 145 10.46 10.92 32.16
C ASN A 145 10.05 10.59 30.72
N PHE A 146 11.01 10.68 29.80
CA PHE A 146 10.84 10.28 28.40
C PHE A 146 11.61 9.00 28.09
N VAL A 147 10.99 8.17 27.24
CA VAL A 147 11.67 7.07 26.57
C VAL A 147 11.54 7.27 25.06
N GLU A 148 12.59 6.94 24.32
CA GLU A 148 12.55 6.95 22.87
C GLU A 148 11.87 5.68 22.36
N GLU A 149 10.86 5.86 21.50
CA GLU A 149 10.13 4.80 20.83
C GLU A 149 10.19 5.02 19.31
N SER A 150 10.09 3.94 18.55
CA SER A 150 9.94 3.99 17.10
C SER A 150 8.47 4.17 16.75
N LYS A 151 8.16 5.21 15.96
CA LYS A 151 6.82 5.44 15.41
C LYS A 151 6.83 5.19 13.91
N ARG A 152 5.89 4.37 13.42
CA ARG A 152 5.68 4.20 12.00
C ARG A 152 5.04 5.44 11.41
N TYR A 153 5.56 5.90 10.27
CA TYR A 153 5.12 7.11 9.58
C TYR A 153 4.96 6.85 8.09
N TYR A 154 3.85 7.31 7.54
CA TYR A 154 3.45 7.17 6.14
C TYR A 154 3.45 8.57 5.51
N PRO A 155 4.55 8.98 4.85
CA PRO A 155 4.76 10.37 4.41
C PRO A 155 3.75 10.84 3.36
N ASN A 156 3.11 9.91 2.66
CA ASN A 156 2.15 10.20 1.60
C ASN A 156 0.68 10.10 2.06
N GLY A 157 0.42 10.08 3.39
CA GLY A 157 -0.94 9.98 3.94
C GLY A 157 -1.64 8.69 3.50
N ASN A 158 -2.79 8.81 2.86
CA ASN A 158 -3.62 7.68 2.45
C ASN A 158 -3.16 6.96 1.16
N LEU A 159 -2.05 7.38 0.55
CA LEU A 159 -1.55 6.74 -0.68
C LEU A 159 -1.23 5.25 -0.45
N ALA A 160 -1.84 4.38 -1.25
CA ALA A 160 -1.72 2.92 -1.17
C ALA A 160 -2.05 2.33 0.22
N ALA A 161 -2.94 2.97 0.99
CA ALA A 161 -3.20 2.62 2.38
C ALA A 161 -3.56 1.14 2.57
N GLN A 162 -4.48 0.58 1.77
CA GLN A 162 -4.89 -0.83 1.88
C GLN A 162 -3.82 -1.82 1.40
N VAL A 163 -2.83 -1.36 0.62
CA VAL A 163 -1.67 -2.16 0.22
C VAL A 163 -0.63 -2.17 1.33
N LEU A 164 -0.27 -0.98 1.84
CA LEU A 164 0.71 -0.85 2.91
C LEU A 164 0.19 -1.45 4.22
N GLY A 165 -1.05 -1.17 4.56
CA GLY A 165 -1.58 -1.46 5.87
C GLY A 165 -1.09 -0.48 6.92
N PHE A 166 -1.10 -0.89 8.18
CA PHE A 166 -0.66 -0.06 9.30
C PHE A 166 -0.04 -0.87 10.43
N VAL A 167 0.66 -0.17 11.31
CA VAL A 167 1.36 -0.74 12.46
C VAL A 167 0.69 -0.24 13.74
N GLY A 168 0.49 -1.15 14.69
CA GLY A 168 -0.02 -0.83 16.02
C GLY A 168 1.03 -0.14 16.90
N THR A 169 0.59 0.28 18.09
CA THR A 169 1.44 0.97 19.07
C THR A 169 2.62 0.15 19.57
N ASP A 170 2.57 -1.18 19.42
CA ASP A 170 3.64 -2.10 19.84
C ASP A 170 4.56 -2.53 18.68
N ASP A 171 4.61 -1.72 17.61
CA ASP A 171 5.42 -1.93 16.41
C ASP A 171 5.12 -3.26 15.70
N LYS A 172 3.90 -3.76 15.82
CA LYS A 172 3.39 -4.95 15.14
C LYS A 172 2.54 -4.56 13.95
N GLY A 173 2.81 -5.13 12.79
CA GLY A 173 1.96 -4.98 11.60
C GLY A 173 0.57 -5.58 11.84
N LEU A 174 -0.48 -4.81 11.57
CA LEU A 174 -1.86 -5.19 11.84
C LEU A 174 -2.67 -5.45 10.56
N ASP A 175 -2.26 -4.89 9.43
CA ASP A 175 -2.92 -5.07 8.14
C ASP A 175 -1.94 -4.89 6.98
N GLY A 176 -2.36 -5.24 5.76
CA GLY A 176 -1.62 -5.07 4.52
C GLY A 176 -0.23 -5.70 4.53
N LEU A 177 0.71 -5.09 3.81
CA LEU A 177 2.10 -5.54 3.76
C LEU A 177 2.83 -5.40 5.09
N GLU A 178 2.44 -4.43 5.93
CA GLU A 178 3.00 -4.32 7.28
C GLU A 178 2.74 -5.57 8.11
N MET A 179 1.59 -6.23 7.94
CA MET A 179 1.27 -7.49 8.61
C MET A 179 1.93 -8.68 7.93
N VAL A 180 1.84 -8.79 6.61
CA VAL A 180 2.37 -9.96 5.88
C VAL A 180 3.88 -10.03 5.96
N LEU A 181 4.56 -8.89 5.96
CA LEU A 181 6.03 -8.78 6.01
C LEU A 181 6.54 -8.41 7.41
N ASP A 182 5.75 -8.66 8.48
CA ASP A 182 6.11 -8.23 9.83
C ASP A 182 7.46 -8.78 10.27
N ASP A 183 7.72 -10.06 10.04
CA ASP A 183 8.97 -10.72 10.41
C ASP A 183 10.19 -10.17 9.65
N GLU A 184 10.00 -9.74 8.40
CA GLU A 184 11.07 -9.17 7.57
C GLU A 184 11.35 -7.70 7.92
N LEU A 185 10.28 -6.93 8.12
CA LEU A 185 10.35 -5.50 8.42
C LEU A 185 10.79 -5.23 9.86
N LYS A 186 10.40 -6.08 10.79
CA LYS A 186 10.64 -5.92 12.21
C LYS A 186 12.13 -5.94 12.54
N GLY A 187 12.59 -4.95 13.26
CA GLY A 187 13.95 -4.92 13.78
C GLY A 187 14.14 -5.86 14.98
N GLY A 188 15.36 -6.32 15.17
CA GLY A 188 15.72 -7.14 16.33
C GLY A 188 15.54 -6.40 17.66
N ILE A 189 15.25 -7.14 18.74
CA ILE A 189 15.23 -6.61 20.10
C ILE A 189 16.62 -6.83 20.72
N GLN A 190 17.30 -5.75 21.08
CA GLN A 190 18.53 -5.81 21.83
C GLN A 190 18.26 -5.49 23.30
N LYS A 191 18.95 -6.23 24.17
CA LYS A 191 19.09 -5.84 25.56
C LYS A 191 20.39 -5.06 25.71
N GLU A 192 20.31 -3.78 26.01
CA GLU A 192 21.45 -2.95 26.32
C GLU A 192 21.60 -2.88 27.85
N LEU A 193 22.77 -3.27 28.35
CA LEU A 193 23.13 -3.09 29.76
C LEU A 193 23.65 -1.66 29.93
N VAL A 194 22.83 -0.81 30.50
CA VAL A 194 23.19 0.60 30.77
C VAL A 194 23.37 0.78 32.26
N ALA A 195 24.51 1.35 32.67
CA ALA A 195 24.66 1.79 34.05
C ALA A 195 23.82 3.06 34.27
N THR A 196 22.96 3.05 35.28
CA THR A 196 22.12 4.19 35.63
C THR A 196 22.57 4.81 36.96
N ASP A 197 22.32 6.11 37.12
CA ASP A 197 22.47 6.81 38.40
C ASP A 197 21.30 6.42 39.34
N ARG A 198 21.32 6.92 40.60
CA ARG A 198 20.25 6.71 41.58
C ARG A 198 18.89 7.24 41.11
N LYS A 199 18.85 8.09 40.10
CA LYS A 199 17.63 8.65 39.52
C LYS A 199 17.18 7.90 38.27
N GLY A 200 17.86 6.83 37.87
CA GLY A 200 17.56 6.03 36.67
C GLY A 200 18.09 6.63 35.37
N ASN A 201 18.88 7.72 35.41
CA ASN A 201 19.46 8.31 34.21
C ASN A 201 20.68 7.50 33.77
N ALA A 202 20.84 7.29 32.47
CA ALA A 202 22.01 6.62 31.93
C ALA A 202 23.28 7.43 32.21
N ILE A 203 24.28 6.79 32.81
CA ILE A 203 25.59 7.42 33.04
C ILE A 203 26.33 7.50 31.70
N PHE A 204 26.67 8.71 31.29
CA PHE A 204 27.32 8.98 30.01
C PHE A 204 28.59 8.12 29.84
N GLY A 205 28.68 7.35 28.76
CA GLY A 205 29.81 6.48 28.47
C GLY A 205 29.76 5.08 29.08
N SER A 206 28.68 4.71 29.80
CA SER A 206 28.52 3.38 30.43
C SER A 206 27.96 2.28 29.49
N VAL A 207 27.87 2.55 28.17
CA VAL A 207 27.43 1.53 27.19
C VAL A 207 28.51 0.44 27.08
N LEU A 208 28.30 -0.67 27.77
CA LEU A 208 29.26 -1.78 27.89
C LEU A 208 29.30 -2.71 26.68
N SER A 209 28.31 -2.62 25.78
CA SER A 209 28.38 -3.30 24.50
C SER A 209 27.56 -2.54 23.44
N LYS A 210 28.25 -2.11 22.40
CA LYS A 210 27.64 -1.49 21.21
C LYS A 210 27.31 -2.60 20.19
N TYR A 211 26.39 -3.46 20.52
CA TYR A 211 25.74 -4.29 19.51
C TYR A 211 24.52 -3.52 19.04
N LEU A 212 24.60 -2.96 17.83
CA LEU A 212 23.42 -2.46 17.16
C LEU A 212 22.65 -3.70 16.69
N PRO A 213 21.40 -3.90 17.14
CA PRO A 213 20.61 -5.01 16.64
C PRO A 213 20.42 -4.85 15.13
N ASP A 214 20.25 -5.95 14.43
CA ASP A 214 19.91 -5.91 13.02
C ASP A 214 18.60 -5.14 12.88
N LYS A 215 18.64 -4.04 12.12
CA LYS A 215 17.42 -3.36 11.72
C LYS A 215 16.61 -4.29 10.86
N GLY A 216 15.30 -4.12 10.84
CA GLY A 216 14.45 -4.81 9.90
C GLY A 216 14.92 -4.56 8.45
N LYS A 217 14.72 -5.54 7.59
CA LYS A 217 15.02 -5.39 6.15
C LYS A 217 14.12 -4.30 5.58
N SER A 218 14.66 -3.48 4.71
CA SER A 218 13.84 -2.59 3.90
C SER A 218 13.29 -3.34 2.68
N VAL A 219 12.11 -2.94 2.24
CA VAL A 219 11.39 -3.57 1.13
C VAL A 219 11.14 -2.55 0.04
N THR A 220 11.50 -2.88 -1.19
CA THR A 220 11.11 -2.10 -2.36
C THR A 220 9.93 -2.79 -3.03
N LEU A 221 8.86 -2.05 -3.25
CA LEU A 221 7.65 -2.55 -3.90
C LEU A 221 7.73 -2.39 -5.42
N THR A 222 6.84 -3.08 -6.13
CA THR A 222 6.57 -2.86 -7.55
C THR A 222 5.68 -1.64 -7.77
N ILE A 223 4.97 -1.18 -6.74
CA ILE A 223 4.12 0.03 -6.76
C ILE A 223 4.96 1.24 -7.18
N ASP A 224 4.45 1.98 -8.15
CA ASP A 224 4.95 3.29 -8.54
C ASP A 224 4.07 4.37 -7.88
N ALA A 225 4.64 5.15 -7.00
CA ALA A 225 3.90 6.17 -6.25
C ALA A 225 3.17 7.17 -7.17
N SER A 226 3.72 7.46 -8.36
CA SER A 226 3.10 8.36 -9.33
C SER A 226 1.91 7.69 -10.02
N ILE A 227 2.03 6.42 -10.42
CA ILE A 227 0.93 5.65 -11.03
C ILE A 227 -0.18 5.41 -9.99
N GLN A 228 0.19 5.10 -8.76
CA GLN A 228 -0.74 4.94 -7.64
C GLN A 228 -1.55 6.24 -7.42
N PHE A 229 -0.87 7.37 -7.39
CA PHE A 229 -1.51 8.68 -7.24
C PHE A 229 -2.46 8.99 -8.40
N ILE A 230 -2.07 8.70 -9.65
CA ILE A 230 -2.94 8.85 -10.83
C ILE A 230 -4.21 8.00 -10.66
N ALA A 231 -4.06 6.74 -10.26
CA ALA A 231 -5.17 5.81 -10.06
C ALA A 231 -6.11 6.30 -8.94
N GLU A 232 -5.56 6.72 -7.81
CA GLU A 232 -6.35 7.21 -6.67
C GLU A 232 -7.12 8.49 -6.99
N ARG A 233 -6.48 9.46 -7.62
CA ARG A 233 -7.17 10.68 -8.05
C ARG A 233 -8.29 10.42 -9.05
N ALA A 234 -8.07 9.47 -9.96
CA ALA A 234 -9.12 9.07 -10.90
C ALA A 234 -10.30 8.41 -10.17
N LEU A 235 -10.03 7.61 -9.12
CA LEU A 235 -11.08 7.04 -8.28
C LEU A 235 -11.79 8.09 -7.44
N ASP A 236 -11.09 9.06 -6.85
CA ASP A 236 -11.71 10.14 -6.07
C ASP A 236 -12.73 10.90 -6.93
N LYS A 237 -12.33 11.23 -8.14
CA LYS A 237 -13.23 11.88 -9.10
C LYS A 237 -14.42 10.99 -9.47
N ALA A 238 -14.19 9.69 -9.68
CA ALA A 238 -15.25 8.73 -9.97
C ALA A 238 -16.24 8.60 -8.82
N MET A 239 -15.76 8.55 -7.57
CA MET A 239 -16.61 8.51 -6.37
C MET A 239 -17.46 9.77 -6.23
N GLU A 240 -16.88 10.94 -6.46
CA GLU A 240 -17.60 12.22 -6.44
C GLU A 240 -18.71 12.26 -7.50
N ASP A 241 -18.38 11.88 -8.73
CA ASP A 241 -19.29 11.95 -9.88
C ASP A 241 -20.44 10.95 -9.77
N THR A 242 -20.16 9.74 -9.25
CA THR A 242 -21.11 8.63 -9.23
C THR A 242 -21.81 8.44 -7.88
N GLY A 243 -21.22 8.94 -6.80
CA GLY A 243 -21.67 8.62 -5.45
C GLY A 243 -21.67 7.12 -5.16
N ALA A 244 -20.77 6.37 -5.79
CA ALA A 244 -20.65 4.93 -5.66
C ALA A 244 -20.34 4.52 -4.21
N LYS A 245 -20.68 3.28 -3.86
CA LYS A 245 -20.36 2.76 -2.53
C LYS A 245 -18.89 2.39 -2.42
N HIS A 246 -18.37 1.71 -3.44
CA HIS A 246 -16.96 1.33 -3.51
C HIS A 246 -16.43 1.54 -4.93
N ALA A 247 -15.12 1.69 -5.05
CA ALA A 247 -14.45 1.65 -6.34
C ALA A 247 -13.03 1.09 -6.18
N SER A 248 -12.52 0.43 -7.23
CA SER A 248 -11.14 -0.05 -7.25
C SER A 248 -10.50 0.14 -8.63
N VAL A 249 -9.18 0.35 -8.61
CA VAL A 249 -8.32 0.35 -9.79
C VAL A 249 -7.12 -0.53 -9.51
N ILE A 250 -6.77 -1.38 -10.48
CA ILE A 250 -5.51 -2.13 -10.49
C ILE A 250 -4.79 -1.82 -11.79
N VAL A 251 -3.50 -1.52 -11.70
CA VAL A 251 -2.58 -1.37 -12.83
C VAL A 251 -1.48 -2.41 -12.70
N MET A 252 -1.33 -3.29 -13.68
CA MET A 252 -0.35 -4.38 -13.68
C MET A 252 0.46 -4.36 -14.97
N ASP A 253 1.76 -4.60 -14.89
CA ASP A 253 2.59 -4.91 -16.05
C ASP A 253 2.32 -6.36 -16.52
N PRO A 254 1.76 -6.57 -17.73
CA PRO A 254 1.42 -7.91 -18.19
C PRO A 254 2.63 -8.82 -18.46
N LYS A 255 3.82 -8.25 -18.66
CA LYS A 255 5.04 -8.99 -18.98
C LYS A 255 5.77 -9.52 -17.77
N THR A 256 5.63 -8.80 -16.63
CA THR A 256 6.33 -9.15 -15.39
C THR A 256 5.40 -9.64 -14.30
N GLY A 257 4.12 -9.25 -14.31
CA GLY A 257 3.18 -9.46 -13.21
C GLY A 257 3.31 -8.41 -12.09
N GLU A 258 4.21 -7.42 -12.23
CA GLU A 258 4.37 -6.34 -11.26
C GLU A 258 3.08 -5.54 -11.12
N ILE A 259 2.58 -5.39 -9.90
CA ILE A 259 1.47 -4.47 -9.59
C ILE A 259 2.04 -3.06 -9.47
N LEU A 260 1.72 -2.21 -10.44
CA LEU A 260 2.20 -0.83 -10.51
C LEU A 260 1.36 0.13 -9.66
N ALA A 261 0.07 -0.18 -9.52
CA ALA A 261 -0.86 0.51 -8.64
C ALA A 261 -2.02 -0.39 -8.26
N MET A 262 -2.51 -0.23 -7.02
CA MET A 262 -3.72 -0.88 -6.51
C MET A 262 -4.41 0.10 -5.56
N ALA A 263 -5.50 0.69 -6.01
CA ALA A 263 -6.24 1.73 -5.32
C ALA A 263 -7.66 1.29 -5.04
N ASN A 264 -8.17 1.59 -3.85
CA ASN A 264 -9.53 1.28 -3.43
C ASN A 264 -10.20 2.50 -2.80
N ARG A 265 -11.53 2.55 -2.86
CA ARG A 265 -12.35 3.53 -2.16
C ARG A 265 -13.56 2.82 -1.49
N PRO A 266 -13.94 3.23 -0.25
CA PRO A 266 -13.29 4.24 0.59
C PRO A 266 -11.85 3.89 0.99
N THR A 267 -11.12 4.82 1.61
CA THR A 267 -9.75 4.65 2.08
C THR A 267 -9.55 5.38 3.40
N TYR A 268 -8.39 5.19 4.04
CA TYR A 268 -8.04 5.76 5.33
C TYR A 268 -6.60 6.31 5.32
N ASP A 269 -6.24 7.10 6.34
CA ASP A 269 -4.85 7.50 6.59
C ASP A 269 -4.21 6.52 7.59
N PRO A 270 -3.18 5.74 7.19
CA PRO A 270 -2.48 4.83 8.10
C PRO A 270 -1.85 5.52 9.32
N ASN A 271 -1.52 6.81 9.22
CA ASN A 271 -1.05 7.59 10.38
C ASN A 271 -2.13 7.78 11.45
N HIS A 272 -3.40 7.70 11.05
CA HIS A 272 -4.58 7.91 11.89
C HIS A 272 -5.58 6.75 11.78
N TYR A 273 -5.09 5.51 11.68
CA TYR A 273 -5.92 4.32 11.44
C TYR A 273 -7.07 4.14 12.44
N SER A 274 -6.92 4.63 13.67
CA SER A 274 -8.00 4.57 14.68
C SER A 274 -9.26 5.37 14.31
N GLN A 275 -9.20 6.25 13.30
CA GLN A 275 -10.34 7.00 12.79
C GLN A 275 -11.05 6.27 11.64
N GLY A 276 -10.42 5.24 11.06
CA GLY A 276 -10.97 4.44 9.99
C GLY A 276 -11.94 3.36 10.49
N SER A 277 -12.77 2.86 9.59
CA SER A 277 -13.67 1.73 9.82
C SER A 277 -13.11 0.45 9.20
N GLU A 278 -13.64 -0.72 9.59
CA GLU A 278 -13.28 -2.01 8.97
C GLU A 278 -13.48 -2.02 7.45
N GLU A 279 -14.46 -1.26 6.94
CA GLU A 279 -14.73 -1.15 5.51
C GLU A 279 -13.64 -0.34 4.78
N ASP A 280 -13.05 0.67 5.44
CA ASP A 280 -11.97 1.49 4.89
C ASP A 280 -10.64 0.70 4.77
N PHE A 281 -10.41 -0.24 5.68
CA PHE A 281 -9.18 -1.07 5.68
C PHE A 281 -9.19 -2.12 4.57
N LYS A 282 -10.38 -2.54 4.14
CA LYS A 282 -10.55 -3.68 3.25
C LYS A 282 -9.96 -3.44 1.86
N ASN A 283 -9.00 -4.27 1.46
CA ASN A 283 -8.48 -4.26 0.09
C ASN A 283 -9.42 -5.04 -0.85
N ILE A 284 -10.46 -4.34 -1.34
CA ILE A 284 -11.50 -4.95 -2.18
C ILE A 284 -10.99 -5.47 -3.52
N ALA A 285 -9.82 -5.02 -3.96
CA ALA A 285 -9.19 -5.49 -5.19
C ALA A 285 -8.77 -6.97 -5.13
N VAL A 286 -8.52 -7.49 -3.92
CA VAL A 286 -8.10 -8.89 -3.70
C VAL A 286 -9.09 -9.70 -2.86
N THR A 287 -9.90 -9.04 -2.02
CA THR A 287 -10.79 -9.73 -1.08
C THR A 287 -12.21 -9.91 -1.59
N ASN A 288 -12.73 -8.96 -2.39
CA ASN A 288 -14.13 -8.98 -2.80
C ASN A 288 -14.33 -9.87 -4.03
N LEU A 289 -15.36 -10.72 -3.92
CA LEU A 289 -15.84 -11.51 -5.04
C LEU A 289 -17.02 -10.81 -5.70
N TYR A 290 -17.00 -10.77 -7.02
CA TYR A 290 -18.09 -10.23 -7.82
C TYR A 290 -18.27 -11.01 -9.12
N GLU A 291 -19.45 -10.95 -9.70
CA GLU A 291 -19.68 -11.45 -11.05
C GLU A 291 -19.12 -10.48 -12.08
N PRO A 292 -18.15 -10.90 -12.93
CA PRO A 292 -17.45 -10.00 -13.85
C PRO A 292 -18.32 -9.48 -14.99
N GLY A 293 -19.45 -10.13 -15.25
CA GLY A 293 -20.33 -9.78 -16.36
C GLY A 293 -19.58 -9.81 -17.70
N SER A 294 -19.91 -8.86 -18.58
CA SER A 294 -19.37 -8.84 -19.96
C SER A 294 -17.85 -8.73 -20.06
N THR A 295 -17.12 -8.36 -19.00
CA THR A 295 -15.66 -8.41 -19.00
C THR A 295 -15.12 -9.84 -19.04
N PHE A 296 -15.93 -10.84 -18.73
CA PHE A 296 -15.58 -12.25 -18.80
C PHE A 296 -15.68 -12.85 -20.22
N LYS A 297 -16.44 -12.21 -21.11
CA LYS A 297 -16.66 -12.71 -22.49
C LYS A 297 -15.39 -13.00 -23.28
N PRO A 298 -14.33 -12.19 -23.22
CA PRO A 298 -13.06 -12.50 -23.91
C PRO A 298 -12.41 -13.79 -23.44
N ILE A 299 -12.56 -14.16 -22.16
CA ILE A 299 -12.04 -15.42 -21.62
C ILE A 299 -12.76 -16.61 -22.23
N ILE A 300 -14.09 -16.56 -22.27
CA ILE A 300 -14.93 -17.60 -22.90
C ILE A 300 -14.68 -17.70 -24.43
N ALA A 301 -14.60 -16.56 -25.10
CA ALA A 301 -14.31 -16.50 -26.53
C ALA A 301 -12.93 -17.08 -26.86
N SER A 302 -11.91 -16.78 -26.06
CA SER A 302 -10.57 -17.34 -26.22
C SER A 302 -10.55 -18.85 -26.02
N ALA A 303 -11.31 -19.36 -25.04
CA ALA A 303 -11.46 -20.80 -24.81
C ALA A 303 -12.12 -21.50 -26.00
N ALA A 304 -13.17 -20.91 -26.57
CA ALA A 304 -13.88 -21.45 -27.73
C ALA A 304 -13.02 -21.50 -28.99
N LEU A 305 -12.22 -20.44 -29.24
CA LEU A 305 -11.24 -20.40 -30.35
C LEU A 305 -10.11 -21.41 -30.13
N ALA A 306 -9.45 -21.37 -28.97
CA ALA A 306 -8.31 -22.24 -28.67
C ALA A 306 -8.66 -23.73 -28.67
N SER A 307 -9.89 -24.08 -28.31
CA SER A 307 -10.39 -25.45 -28.38
C SER A 307 -10.86 -25.89 -29.79
N GLY A 308 -10.92 -24.96 -30.76
CA GLY A 308 -11.44 -25.21 -32.10
C GLY A 308 -12.95 -25.43 -32.18
N LYS A 309 -13.69 -25.14 -31.06
CA LYS A 309 -15.15 -25.29 -31.02
C LYS A 309 -15.90 -24.14 -31.69
N TRP A 310 -15.22 -23.03 -31.87
CA TRP A 310 -15.71 -21.87 -32.61
C TRP A 310 -14.65 -21.36 -33.58
N LYS A 311 -15.10 -20.82 -34.74
CA LYS A 311 -14.20 -20.25 -35.76
C LYS A 311 -14.45 -18.76 -35.91
N LEU A 312 -13.43 -17.99 -36.32
CA LEU A 312 -13.55 -16.55 -36.50
C LEU A 312 -14.57 -16.13 -37.55
N ASP A 313 -14.67 -16.90 -38.64
CA ASP A 313 -15.59 -16.66 -39.75
C ASP A 313 -16.99 -17.25 -39.52
N GLN A 314 -17.19 -18.01 -38.44
CA GLN A 314 -18.47 -18.61 -38.11
C GLN A 314 -19.50 -17.53 -37.82
N VAL A 315 -20.66 -17.65 -38.53
CA VAL A 315 -21.77 -16.70 -38.41
C VAL A 315 -22.83 -17.28 -37.47
N TYR A 316 -23.24 -16.45 -36.52
CA TYR A 316 -24.40 -16.69 -35.69
C TYR A 316 -25.53 -15.71 -36.10
N ASN A 317 -26.77 -16.19 -36.24
CA ASN A 317 -27.91 -15.33 -36.55
C ASN A 317 -28.62 -14.93 -35.25
N ASP A 318 -28.24 -13.76 -34.74
CA ASP A 318 -28.75 -13.23 -33.48
C ASP A 318 -30.21 -12.73 -33.65
N LYS A 319 -31.13 -13.37 -32.93
CA LYS A 319 -32.55 -13.03 -32.88
C LYS A 319 -32.93 -12.15 -31.68
N GLY A 320 -31.98 -11.71 -30.89
CA GLY A 320 -32.18 -10.92 -29.66
C GLY A 320 -32.52 -11.76 -28.42
N SER A 321 -32.76 -13.08 -28.59
CA SER A 321 -33.07 -13.99 -27.49
C SER A 321 -32.45 -15.36 -27.66
N PHE A 322 -32.09 -16.00 -26.55
CA PHE A 322 -31.50 -17.34 -26.45
C PHE A 322 -32.25 -18.13 -25.37
N ALA A 323 -32.76 -19.30 -25.73
CA ALA A 323 -33.51 -20.16 -24.80
C ALA A 323 -32.65 -21.30 -24.27
N ALA A 324 -32.64 -21.49 -22.96
CA ALA A 324 -32.00 -22.61 -22.29
C ALA A 324 -32.80 -23.04 -21.06
N ASN A 325 -33.06 -24.33 -20.91
CA ASN A 325 -33.77 -24.94 -19.75
C ASN A 325 -35.04 -24.19 -19.32
N GLY A 326 -35.87 -23.74 -20.29
CA GLY A 326 -37.11 -23.01 -20.01
C GLY A 326 -36.94 -21.52 -19.66
N HIS A 327 -35.72 -21.01 -19.62
CA HIS A 327 -35.42 -19.60 -19.43
C HIS A 327 -35.02 -18.93 -20.74
N VAL A 328 -35.27 -17.62 -20.86
CA VAL A 328 -34.93 -16.83 -22.04
C VAL A 328 -33.97 -15.74 -21.63
N MET A 329 -32.73 -15.81 -22.17
CA MET A 329 -31.73 -14.78 -22.05
C MET A 329 -31.89 -13.79 -23.21
N GLN A 330 -31.69 -12.50 -22.96
CA GLN A 330 -31.82 -11.43 -23.96
C GLN A 330 -30.53 -10.59 -24.05
N ASN A 331 -30.38 -9.91 -25.19
CA ASN A 331 -29.40 -8.85 -25.32
C ASN A 331 -29.79 -7.66 -24.42
N TRP A 332 -28.80 -6.85 -24.08
CA TRP A 332 -28.96 -5.71 -23.15
C TRP A 332 -30.03 -4.68 -23.61
N ASN A 333 -30.27 -4.57 -24.94
CA ASN A 333 -31.27 -3.70 -25.56
C ASN A 333 -32.56 -4.45 -25.97
N GLY A 334 -32.62 -5.78 -25.77
CA GLY A 334 -33.74 -6.61 -26.17
C GLY A 334 -33.85 -6.88 -27.69
N GLU A 335 -32.88 -6.37 -28.49
CA GLU A 335 -32.92 -6.45 -29.96
C GLU A 335 -31.96 -7.52 -30.49
N GLY A 336 -32.23 -8.05 -31.69
CA GLY A 336 -31.38 -8.94 -32.44
C GLY A 336 -30.51 -8.15 -33.44
N TYR A 337 -29.27 -8.60 -33.58
CA TYR A 337 -28.29 -8.01 -34.50
C TYR A 337 -28.26 -8.71 -35.87
N GLY A 338 -29.06 -9.79 -36.09
CA GLY A 338 -29.00 -10.56 -37.32
C GLY A 338 -27.72 -11.39 -37.45
N PRO A 339 -27.19 -11.57 -38.68
CA PRO A 339 -25.96 -12.32 -38.90
C PRO A 339 -24.74 -11.61 -38.32
N VAL A 340 -24.10 -12.20 -37.29
CA VAL A 340 -22.93 -11.66 -36.60
C VAL A 340 -21.80 -12.69 -36.51
N ARG A 341 -20.56 -12.22 -36.47
CA ARG A 341 -19.37 -13.03 -36.22
C ARG A 341 -18.83 -12.77 -34.81
N LEU A 342 -17.81 -13.52 -34.39
CA LEU A 342 -17.19 -13.37 -33.08
C LEU A 342 -16.75 -11.92 -32.80
N ILE A 343 -16.19 -11.24 -33.81
CA ILE A 343 -15.79 -9.83 -33.68
C ILE A 343 -16.98 -8.94 -33.33
N ASP A 344 -18.14 -9.12 -33.95
CA ASP A 344 -19.35 -8.34 -33.67
C ASP A 344 -19.92 -8.68 -32.31
N ILE A 345 -19.90 -9.97 -31.93
CA ILE A 345 -20.38 -10.47 -30.64
C ILE A 345 -19.61 -9.83 -29.49
N LEU A 346 -18.28 -9.74 -29.58
CA LEU A 346 -17.44 -9.10 -28.56
C LEU A 346 -17.55 -7.58 -28.64
N LYS A 347 -17.50 -6.98 -29.84
CA LYS A 347 -17.53 -5.53 -30.08
C LYS A 347 -18.81 -4.88 -29.56
N PHE A 348 -19.97 -5.50 -29.80
CA PHE A 348 -21.28 -5.02 -29.34
C PHE A 348 -21.77 -5.71 -28.06
N SER A 349 -20.93 -6.58 -27.48
CA SER A 349 -21.23 -7.28 -26.23
C SER A 349 -22.54 -8.09 -26.29
N ILE A 350 -22.78 -8.81 -27.38
CA ILE A 350 -24.01 -9.57 -27.66
C ILE A 350 -24.10 -10.78 -26.71
N ASN A 351 -25.10 -10.79 -25.82
CA ASN A 351 -25.27 -11.85 -24.83
C ASN A 351 -25.66 -13.18 -25.45
N THR A 352 -26.62 -13.17 -26.37
CA THR A 352 -27.12 -14.37 -27.06
C THR A 352 -26.07 -15.07 -27.86
N GLY A 353 -25.18 -14.30 -28.53
CA GLY A 353 -24.02 -14.83 -29.24
C GLY A 353 -23.01 -15.52 -28.33
N MET A 354 -22.73 -14.93 -27.15
CA MET A 354 -21.85 -15.57 -26.16
C MET A 354 -22.49 -16.82 -25.54
N ALA A 355 -23.80 -16.81 -25.29
CA ALA A 355 -24.52 -17.99 -24.82
C ALA A 355 -24.44 -19.16 -25.82
N GLU A 356 -24.57 -18.87 -27.14
CA GLU A 356 -24.41 -19.87 -28.21
C GLU A 356 -22.96 -20.40 -28.25
N ILE A 357 -21.95 -19.49 -28.23
CA ILE A 357 -20.53 -19.88 -28.21
C ILE A 357 -20.24 -20.79 -27.02
N GLY A 358 -20.69 -20.39 -25.82
CA GLY A 358 -20.44 -21.15 -24.60
C GLY A 358 -21.11 -22.52 -24.61
N THR A 359 -22.37 -22.59 -24.96
CA THR A 359 -23.11 -23.87 -25.00
C THR A 359 -22.62 -24.80 -26.10
N THR A 360 -22.13 -24.27 -27.23
CA THR A 360 -21.45 -25.03 -28.28
C THR A 360 -20.09 -25.55 -27.81
N THR A 361 -19.35 -24.79 -27.02
CA THR A 361 -18.05 -25.18 -26.47
C THR A 361 -18.21 -26.25 -25.40
N GLY A 362 -19.23 -26.15 -24.54
CA GLY A 362 -19.55 -27.10 -23.49
C GLY A 362 -18.87 -26.85 -22.16
N ALA A 363 -19.51 -27.34 -21.08
CA ALA A 363 -19.10 -27.10 -19.69
C ALA A 363 -17.66 -27.52 -19.40
N ASP A 364 -17.29 -28.75 -19.80
CA ASP A 364 -15.97 -29.32 -19.50
C ASP A 364 -14.82 -28.50 -20.08
N ILE A 365 -14.96 -28.13 -21.37
CA ILE A 365 -13.92 -27.36 -22.07
C ILE A 365 -13.83 -25.96 -21.45
N LEU A 366 -14.95 -25.28 -21.24
CA LEU A 366 -14.97 -23.94 -20.64
C LEU A 366 -14.38 -23.97 -19.24
N SER A 367 -14.80 -24.91 -18.39
CA SER A 367 -14.29 -25.05 -17.03
C SER A 367 -12.79 -25.30 -16.99
N LYS A 368 -12.27 -26.13 -17.94
CA LYS A 368 -10.83 -26.36 -18.07
C LYS A 368 -10.09 -25.07 -18.40
N TYR A 369 -10.54 -24.29 -19.38
CA TYR A 369 -9.88 -23.04 -19.75
C TYR A 369 -10.00 -21.96 -18.69
N VAL A 370 -11.16 -21.84 -18.04
CA VAL A 370 -11.40 -20.92 -16.93
C VAL A 370 -10.43 -21.21 -15.77
N ARG A 371 -10.25 -22.51 -15.44
CA ARG A 371 -9.25 -22.92 -14.44
C ARG A 371 -7.81 -22.67 -14.90
N ASN A 372 -7.50 -22.87 -16.19
CA ASN A 372 -6.18 -22.56 -16.74
C ASN A 372 -5.84 -21.05 -16.64
N TYR A 373 -6.83 -20.17 -16.73
CA TYR A 373 -6.69 -18.74 -16.43
C TYR A 373 -6.55 -18.45 -14.92
N GLY A 374 -6.59 -19.51 -14.08
CA GLY A 374 -6.39 -19.44 -12.65
C GLY A 374 -7.60 -18.95 -11.86
N PHE A 375 -8.80 -18.88 -12.46
CA PHE A 375 -10.02 -18.62 -11.70
C PHE A 375 -10.34 -19.79 -10.78
N GLY A 376 -10.95 -19.50 -9.62
CA GLY A 376 -11.23 -20.48 -8.58
C GLY A 376 -10.05 -20.86 -7.71
N SER A 377 -8.94 -20.09 -7.78
CA SER A 377 -7.78 -20.24 -6.92
C SER A 377 -7.10 -18.88 -6.69
N LYS A 378 -6.43 -18.73 -5.56
CA LYS A 378 -5.65 -17.52 -5.23
C LYS A 378 -4.58 -17.25 -6.28
N THR A 379 -4.29 -15.99 -6.51
CA THR A 379 -3.18 -15.59 -7.40
C THR A 379 -1.82 -15.76 -6.73
N GLY A 380 -1.80 -15.76 -5.39
CA GLY A 380 -0.59 -15.87 -4.59
C GLY A 380 0.13 -14.54 -4.41
N ILE A 381 -0.59 -13.42 -4.53
CA ILE A 381 -0.07 -12.10 -4.24
C ILE A 381 0.24 -11.95 -2.74
N GLU A 382 1.23 -11.16 -2.37
CA GLU A 382 1.69 -10.96 -0.98
C GLU A 382 0.77 -10.01 -0.21
N LEU A 383 -0.54 -10.23 -0.26
CA LEU A 383 -1.55 -9.45 0.46
C LEU A 383 -2.50 -10.35 1.26
N PRO A 384 -2.99 -9.90 2.41
CA PRO A 384 -3.89 -10.70 3.23
C PRO A 384 -5.31 -10.77 2.64
N GLY A 385 -6.03 -11.82 3.00
CA GLY A 385 -7.46 -11.93 2.71
C GLY A 385 -7.84 -12.21 1.26
N GLU A 386 -6.89 -12.66 0.43
CA GLU A 386 -7.15 -12.96 -0.98
C GLU A 386 -8.27 -14.00 -1.15
N GLY A 387 -9.27 -13.69 -1.98
CA GLY A 387 -10.37 -14.58 -2.32
C GLY A 387 -10.02 -15.58 -3.42
N ASP A 388 -10.50 -16.81 -3.27
CA ASP A 388 -10.28 -17.88 -4.26
C ASP A 388 -11.17 -17.74 -5.51
N GLY A 389 -12.31 -17.06 -5.39
CA GLY A 389 -13.37 -17.09 -6.40
C GLY A 389 -14.32 -18.29 -6.21
N ILE A 390 -15.41 -18.29 -6.97
CA ILE A 390 -16.41 -19.36 -6.94
C ILE A 390 -16.67 -19.84 -8.37
N LEU A 391 -16.41 -21.12 -8.61
CA LEU A 391 -16.67 -21.80 -9.88
C LEU A 391 -17.58 -23.00 -9.63
N TYR A 392 -18.53 -23.23 -10.56
CA TYR A 392 -19.30 -24.47 -10.56
C TYR A 392 -18.44 -25.67 -10.97
N ASN A 393 -18.82 -26.84 -10.47
CA ASN A 393 -18.32 -28.10 -11.00
C ASN A 393 -18.97 -28.33 -12.39
N PRO A 394 -18.20 -28.62 -13.45
CA PRO A 394 -18.75 -28.81 -14.79
C PRO A 394 -19.80 -29.90 -14.88
N ASP A 395 -19.69 -30.98 -14.08
CA ASP A 395 -20.67 -32.07 -14.03
C ASP A 395 -22.06 -31.65 -13.53
N ASP A 396 -22.13 -30.57 -12.75
CA ASP A 396 -23.37 -30.03 -12.17
C ASP A 396 -23.98 -28.90 -13.02
N MET A 397 -23.31 -28.47 -14.09
CA MET A 397 -23.73 -27.33 -14.90
C MET A 397 -24.83 -27.72 -15.91
N SER A 398 -25.98 -27.09 -15.79
CA SER A 398 -27.03 -27.14 -16.82
C SER A 398 -26.63 -26.28 -18.05
N LYS A 399 -27.37 -26.44 -19.16
CA LYS A 399 -27.20 -25.57 -20.34
C LYS A 399 -27.38 -24.08 -20.01
N LEU A 400 -28.27 -23.76 -19.05
CA LEU A 400 -28.47 -22.38 -18.58
C LEU A 400 -27.24 -21.88 -17.84
N ASP A 401 -26.65 -22.69 -16.96
CA ASP A 401 -25.45 -22.30 -16.20
C ASP A 401 -24.28 -22.04 -17.13
N VAL A 402 -24.08 -22.85 -18.17
CA VAL A 402 -23.08 -22.61 -19.20
C VAL A 402 -23.34 -21.30 -19.96
N ALA A 403 -24.60 -21.04 -20.33
CA ALA A 403 -24.96 -19.82 -21.04
C ALA A 403 -24.74 -18.56 -20.17
N THR A 404 -25.14 -18.63 -18.88
CA THR A 404 -24.95 -17.50 -17.93
C THR A 404 -23.47 -17.27 -17.61
N MET A 405 -22.67 -18.33 -17.39
CA MET A 405 -21.22 -18.23 -17.22
C MET A 405 -20.57 -17.58 -18.44
N SER A 406 -21.07 -17.85 -19.65
CA SER A 406 -20.50 -17.28 -20.88
C SER A 406 -20.69 -15.77 -21.02
N ILE A 407 -21.56 -15.17 -20.23
CA ILE A 407 -21.72 -13.73 -20.11
C ILE A 407 -21.16 -13.17 -18.79
N GLY A 408 -20.48 -14.03 -18.00
CA GLY A 408 -19.84 -13.66 -16.73
C GLY A 408 -20.81 -13.57 -15.55
N GLN A 409 -21.91 -14.31 -15.59
CA GLN A 409 -22.84 -14.52 -14.45
C GLN A 409 -22.77 -15.98 -13.97
N GLY A 410 -23.15 -16.23 -12.73
CA GLY A 410 -22.98 -17.56 -12.13
C GLY A 410 -21.53 -17.95 -11.85
N ILE A 411 -20.61 -17.00 -11.87
CA ILE A 411 -19.20 -17.14 -11.51
C ILE A 411 -18.81 -15.94 -10.64
N ALA A 412 -18.03 -16.14 -9.58
CA ALA A 412 -17.55 -15.05 -8.77
C ALA A 412 -16.03 -15.02 -8.76
N VAL A 413 -15.45 -13.85 -9.02
CA VAL A 413 -14.01 -13.64 -9.20
C VAL A 413 -13.54 -12.41 -8.42
N THR A 414 -12.24 -12.32 -8.13
CA THR A 414 -11.67 -11.07 -7.62
C THR A 414 -11.27 -10.13 -8.77
N PRO A 415 -11.23 -8.81 -8.54
CA PRO A 415 -10.67 -7.86 -9.52
C PRO A 415 -9.25 -8.25 -9.97
N LEU A 416 -8.40 -8.72 -9.05
CA LEU A 416 -7.05 -9.14 -9.37
C LEU A 416 -6.99 -10.37 -10.29
N GLN A 417 -7.88 -11.35 -10.10
CA GLN A 417 -7.99 -12.49 -11.02
C GLN A 417 -8.33 -12.04 -12.44
N MET A 418 -9.21 -11.04 -12.60
CA MET A 418 -9.53 -10.48 -13.92
C MET A 418 -8.32 -9.79 -14.54
N VAL A 419 -7.57 -9.00 -13.77
CA VAL A 419 -6.34 -8.34 -14.26
C VAL A 419 -5.30 -9.35 -14.70
N ARG A 420 -5.08 -10.43 -13.93
CA ARG A 420 -4.17 -11.52 -14.30
C ARG A 420 -4.59 -12.20 -15.60
N ALA A 421 -5.88 -12.48 -15.76
CA ALA A 421 -6.40 -13.14 -16.96
C ALA A 421 -6.28 -12.26 -18.23
N PHE A 422 -6.58 -10.95 -18.10
CA PHE A 422 -6.34 -10.01 -19.20
C PHE A 422 -4.86 -9.79 -19.46
N GLY A 423 -4.02 -9.87 -18.41
CA GLY A 423 -2.57 -9.89 -18.54
C GLY A 423 -2.08 -11.02 -19.44
N ALA A 424 -2.66 -12.22 -19.31
CA ALA A 424 -2.32 -13.33 -20.19
C ALA A 424 -2.73 -13.06 -21.66
N ILE A 425 -3.89 -12.46 -21.91
CA ILE A 425 -4.29 -12.05 -23.26
C ILE A 425 -3.30 -11.02 -23.83
N ALA A 426 -2.98 -9.99 -23.05
CA ALA A 426 -2.04 -8.93 -23.43
C ALA A 426 -0.60 -9.43 -23.64
N ASN A 427 -0.20 -10.52 -22.97
CA ASN A 427 1.14 -11.08 -22.98
C ASN A 427 1.25 -12.35 -23.86
N GLY A 428 0.56 -12.38 -25.00
CA GLY A 428 0.67 -13.49 -25.97
C GLY A 428 0.26 -14.85 -25.40
N GLY A 429 -0.67 -14.89 -24.46
CA GLY A 429 -1.14 -16.10 -23.81
C GLY A 429 -0.36 -16.50 -22.55
N SER A 430 0.77 -15.88 -22.26
CA SER A 430 1.60 -16.18 -21.09
C SER A 430 1.05 -15.47 -19.85
N MET A 431 0.68 -16.25 -18.81
CA MET A 431 0.12 -15.74 -17.57
C MET A 431 1.19 -15.58 -16.51
N MET A 432 1.37 -14.36 -16.05
CA MET A 432 2.33 -14.01 -15.00
C MET A 432 1.70 -14.12 -13.62
N LYS A 433 2.53 -14.43 -12.60
CA LYS A 433 2.16 -14.33 -11.20
C LYS A 433 2.15 -12.86 -10.78
N PRO A 434 1.01 -12.33 -10.31
CA PRO A 434 0.99 -10.98 -9.75
C PRO A 434 1.85 -10.90 -8.48
N HIS A 435 2.66 -9.85 -8.34
CA HIS A 435 3.45 -9.63 -7.13
C HIS A 435 3.60 -8.13 -6.84
N ILE A 436 3.80 -7.81 -5.57
CA ILE A 436 3.98 -6.43 -5.08
C ILE A 436 5.38 -6.21 -4.53
N VAL A 437 6.02 -7.23 -3.99
CA VAL A 437 7.39 -7.13 -3.47
C VAL A 437 8.37 -7.27 -4.62
N LYS A 438 9.20 -6.25 -4.84
CA LYS A 438 10.26 -6.25 -5.85
C LYS A 438 11.58 -6.74 -5.31
N SER A 439 11.99 -6.27 -4.13
CA SER A 439 13.27 -6.67 -3.52
C SER A 439 13.32 -6.35 -2.05
N TYR A 440 14.22 -7.04 -1.36
CA TYR A 440 14.60 -6.76 0.02
C TYR A 440 16.01 -6.19 0.06
N SER A 441 16.28 -5.26 0.97
CA SER A 441 17.60 -4.72 1.21
C SER A 441 17.94 -4.71 2.70
N ASN A 442 19.23 -4.82 3.00
CA ASN A 442 19.74 -4.72 4.35
C ASN A 442 19.84 -3.25 4.79
N ILE A 443 20.28 -3.03 6.04
CA ILE A 443 20.45 -1.69 6.64
C ILE A 443 21.43 -0.79 5.88
N LYS A 444 22.33 -1.36 5.08
CA LYS A 444 23.29 -0.60 4.25
C LYS A 444 22.72 -0.20 2.89
N GLY A 445 21.47 -0.64 2.60
CA GLY A 445 20.83 -0.45 1.30
C GLY A 445 21.27 -1.48 0.24
N GLU A 446 22.03 -2.50 0.61
CA GLU A 446 22.44 -3.57 -0.31
C GLU A 446 21.25 -4.52 -0.51
N VAL A 447 20.91 -4.78 -1.77
CA VAL A 447 19.84 -5.73 -2.12
C VAL A 447 20.24 -7.14 -1.71
N THR A 448 19.43 -7.80 -0.91
CA THR A 448 19.66 -9.17 -0.40
C THR A 448 18.89 -10.23 -1.17
N SER A 449 17.74 -9.86 -1.74
CA SER A 449 16.95 -10.72 -2.61
C SER A 449 16.06 -9.89 -3.54
N THR A 450 15.74 -10.44 -4.71
CA THR A 450 14.82 -9.89 -5.71
C THR A 450 13.72 -10.89 -6.01
N THR A 451 12.54 -10.39 -6.39
CA THR A 451 11.46 -11.21 -6.94
C THR A 451 11.58 -11.18 -8.45
N ASP A 452 11.89 -12.32 -9.05
CA ASP A 452 11.93 -12.45 -10.49
C ASP A 452 10.51 -12.68 -11.05
N PRO A 453 10.19 -12.19 -12.27
CA PRO A 453 8.94 -12.49 -12.93
C PRO A 453 8.73 -14.00 -13.12
N GLU A 454 7.56 -14.50 -12.72
CA GLU A 454 7.20 -15.91 -12.77
C GLU A 454 6.06 -16.15 -13.75
N VAL A 455 6.27 -17.00 -14.76
CA VAL A 455 5.19 -17.49 -15.64
C VAL A 455 4.51 -18.66 -14.94
N VAL A 456 3.23 -18.49 -14.58
CA VAL A 456 2.45 -19.51 -13.86
C VAL A 456 1.54 -20.34 -14.76
N GLY A 457 1.51 -20.04 -16.06
CA GLY A 457 0.75 -20.82 -17.04
C GLY A 457 0.66 -20.16 -18.40
N GLN A 458 0.10 -20.91 -19.34
CA GLN A 458 -0.25 -20.44 -20.68
C GLN A 458 -1.66 -20.93 -21.02
N PRO A 459 -2.71 -20.19 -20.54
CA PRO A 459 -4.10 -20.60 -20.70
C PRO A 459 -4.54 -20.74 -22.14
N ILE A 460 -3.97 -19.97 -23.08
CA ILE A 460 -4.31 -19.98 -24.49
C ILE A 460 -3.04 -19.85 -25.36
N PRO A 461 -3.08 -20.34 -26.62
CA PRO A 461 -2.01 -20.13 -27.59
C PRO A 461 -1.83 -18.63 -27.93
N GLU A 462 -0.61 -18.26 -28.33
CA GLU A 462 -0.24 -16.89 -28.71
C GLU A 462 -1.13 -16.33 -29.83
N GLU A 463 -1.41 -17.15 -30.87
CA GLU A 463 -2.28 -16.77 -31.99
C GLU A 463 -3.71 -16.40 -31.50
N THR A 464 -4.24 -17.20 -30.55
CA THR A 464 -5.55 -16.90 -29.95
C THR A 464 -5.52 -15.63 -29.14
N ALA A 465 -4.46 -15.43 -28.35
CA ALA A 465 -4.29 -14.22 -27.54
C ALA A 465 -4.25 -12.96 -28.43
N LYS A 466 -3.46 -13.00 -29.51
CA LYS A 466 -3.38 -11.91 -30.49
C LYS A 466 -4.72 -11.64 -31.15
N THR A 467 -5.43 -12.69 -31.59
CA THR A 467 -6.76 -12.56 -32.19
C THR A 467 -7.76 -11.89 -31.26
N ILE A 468 -7.78 -12.29 -29.99
CA ILE A 468 -8.66 -11.66 -28.98
C ILE A 468 -8.23 -10.21 -28.70
N ALA A 469 -6.92 -9.93 -28.65
CA ALA A 469 -6.42 -8.56 -28.45
C ALA A 469 -6.85 -7.63 -29.59
N ASP A 470 -6.76 -8.09 -30.86
CA ASP A 470 -7.21 -7.33 -32.02
C ASP A 470 -8.73 -7.07 -32.00
N ILE A 471 -9.53 -8.05 -31.54
CA ILE A 471 -10.99 -7.87 -31.38
C ILE A 471 -11.28 -6.87 -30.26
N LEU A 472 -10.54 -6.92 -29.15
CA LEU A 472 -10.72 -6.00 -28.03
C LEU A 472 -10.28 -4.57 -28.38
N GLU A 473 -9.35 -4.41 -29.30
CA GLU A 473 -9.04 -3.10 -29.88
C GLU A 473 -10.27 -2.55 -30.63
N LYS A 474 -10.96 -3.38 -31.44
CA LYS A 474 -12.17 -2.97 -32.15
C LYS A 474 -13.33 -2.64 -31.20
N GLU A 475 -13.40 -3.27 -30.03
CA GLU A 475 -14.38 -2.89 -28.99
C GLU A 475 -14.15 -1.45 -28.51
N VAL A 476 -12.88 -1.04 -28.35
CA VAL A 476 -12.51 0.30 -27.92
C VAL A 476 -12.60 1.32 -29.05
N SER A 477 -12.17 0.98 -30.26
CA SER A 477 -12.15 1.92 -31.39
C SER A 477 -13.53 2.11 -32.06
N GLU A 478 -14.35 1.06 -32.13
CA GLU A 478 -15.58 1.02 -32.94
C GLU A 478 -16.82 0.53 -32.15
N GLY A 479 -16.64 -0.02 -30.94
CA GLY A 479 -17.68 -0.73 -30.20
C GLY A 479 -18.18 0.02 -28.95
N GLY A 480 -18.56 -0.78 -27.94
CA GLY A 480 -19.10 -0.26 -26.67
C GLY A 480 -18.10 0.49 -25.80
N GLY A 481 -16.80 0.34 -26.05
CA GLY A 481 -15.70 0.90 -25.27
C GLY A 481 -15.16 2.25 -25.75
N THR A 482 -15.77 2.90 -26.73
CA THR A 482 -15.25 4.12 -27.37
C THR A 482 -14.92 5.26 -26.40
N LYS A 483 -15.55 5.32 -25.22
CA LYS A 483 -15.20 6.29 -24.17
C LYS A 483 -13.87 6.00 -23.47
N ALA A 484 -13.28 4.81 -23.67
CA ALA A 484 -11.95 4.46 -23.21
C ALA A 484 -10.84 4.83 -24.22
N MET A 485 -11.19 5.18 -25.46
CA MET A 485 -10.25 5.47 -26.53
C MET A 485 -9.34 6.65 -26.19
N VAL A 486 -8.03 6.46 -26.40
CA VAL A 486 -7.01 7.50 -26.29
C VAL A 486 -6.47 7.78 -27.69
N GLU A 487 -6.59 9.04 -28.12
CA GLU A 487 -6.18 9.45 -29.46
C GLU A 487 -4.68 9.17 -29.70
N GLY A 488 -4.37 8.57 -30.85
CA GLY A 488 -3.02 8.22 -31.24
C GLY A 488 -2.51 6.88 -30.67
N TYR A 489 -3.30 6.16 -29.87
CA TYR A 489 -2.90 4.87 -29.27
C TYR A 489 -3.99 3.82 -29.46
N HIS A 490 -3.56 2.58 -29.72
CA HIS A 490 -4.47 1.44 -29.80
C HIS A 490 -4.53 0.73 -28.43
N PHE A 491 -5.67 0.82 -27.77
CA PHE A 491 -5.96 0.09 -26.53
C PHE A 491 -7.00 -0.99 -26.81
N GLY A 492 -6.75 -2.19 -26.31
CA GLY A 492 -7.75 -3.25 -26.26
C GLY A 492 -8.49 -3.21 -24.92
N GLY A 493 -9.79 -3.48 -24.91
CA GLY A 493 -10.52 -3.49 -23.64
C GLY A 493 -11.94 -4.01 -23.76
N LYS A 494 -12.61 -4.17 -22.59
CA LYS A 494 -13.99 -4.63 -22.48
C LYS A 494 -14.74 -3.91 -21.38
N THR A 495 -15.95 -3.47 -21.72
CA THR A 495 -16.92 -2.92 -20.78
C THR A 495 -17.65 -4.03 -20.04
N GLY A 496 -17.97 -3.79 -18.76
CA GLY A 496 -18.83 -4.66 -17.94
C GLY A 496 -19.91 -3.88 -17.21
N THR A 497 -21.06 -4.51 -17.05
CA THR A 497 -22.15 -4.02 -16.21
C THR A 497 -22.82 -5.28 -15.64
N ALA A 498 -22.48 -5.61 -14.40
CA ALA A 498 -22.97 -6.81 -13.73
C ALA A 498 -23.97 -6.44 -12.63
N GLN A 499 -25.06 -7.18 -12.51
CA GLN A 499 -25.97 -7.03 -11.39
C GLN A 499 -25.31 -7.50 -10.10
N LYS A 500 -25.61 -6.83 -8.99
CA LYS A 500 -25.10 -7.23 -7.67
C LYS A 500 -25.89 -8.40 -7.12
N LEU A 501 -25.16 -9.42 -6.65
CA LEU A 501 -25.77 -10.55 -5.95
C LEU A 501 -26.36 -10.11 -4.60
N ASP A 502 -27.53 -10.63 -4.26
CA ASP A 502 -28.08 -10.57 -2.91
C ASP A 502 -27.59 -11.78 -2.12
N THR A 503 -26.50 -11.60 -1.39
CA THR A 503 -25.88 -12.66 -0.58
C THR A 503 -26.73 -13.11 0.61
N LYS A 504 -27.79 -12.36 0.96
CA LYS A 504 -28.68 -12.69 2.10
C LYS A 504 -29.90 -13.50 1.67
N ASN A 505 -30.53 -13.10 0.55
CA ASN A 505 -31.78 -13.67 0.11
C ASN A 505 -31.65 -14.53 -1.16
N GLY A 506 -30.49 -14.53 -1.80
CA GLY A 506 -30.25 -15.12 -3.10
C GLY A 506 -30.78 -14.26 -4.26
N GLY A 507 -30.32 -14.53 -5.49
CA GLY A 507 -30.63 -13.74 -6.66
C GLY A 507 -29.89 -12.40 -6.73
N TYR A 508 -30.52 -11.38 -7.31
CA TYR A 508 -29.90 -10.10 -7.59
C TYR A 508 -30.60 -8.94 -6.89
N LEU A 509 -29.82 -7.98 -6.41
CA LEU A 509 -30.32 -6.73 -5.85
C LEU A 509 -30.88 -5.83 -6.97
N ALA A 510 -32.15 -5.49 -6.89
CA ALA A 510 -32.81 -4.66 -7.90
C ALA A 510 -32.14 -3.28 -8.02
N GLY A 511 -31.80 -2.88 -9.24
CA GLY A 511 -31.22 -1.56 -9.55
C GLY A 511 -29.79 -1.36 -9.05
N ARG A 512 -29.08 -2.41 -8.59
CA ARG A 512 -27.70 -2.32 -8.10
C ARG A 512 -26.75 -3.07 -9.02
N TYR A 513 -25.70 -2.37 -9.43
CA TYR A 513 -24.77 -2.86 -10.44
C TYR A 513 -23.33 -2.57 -10.05
N ILE A 514 -22.42 -3.39 -10.57
CA ILE A 514 -20.99 -3.13 -10.64
C ILE A 514 -20.66 -2.77 -12.09
N ALA A 515 -20.27 -1.52 -12.29
CA ALA A 515 -19.83 -1.02 -13.58
C ALA A 515 -18.33 -1.17 -13.69
N SER A 516 -17.83 -1.84 -14.71
CA SER A 516 -16.40 -2.07 -14.87
C SER A 516 -15.91 -1.82 -16.29
N PHE A 517 -14.62 -1.53 -16.39
CA PHE A 517 -13.86 -1.54 -17.63
C PHE A 517 -12.49 -2.16 -17.36
N ILE A 518 -12.08 -3.11 -18.18
CA ILE A 518 -10.75 -3.67 -18.15
C ILE A 518 -10.13 -3.56 -19.53
N GLY A 519 -8.90 -3.06 -19.59
CA GLY A 519 -8.20 -2.89 -20.86
C GLY A 519 -6.69 -2.91 -20.69
N PHE A 520 -5.99 -2.98 -21.79
CA PHE A 520 -4.52 -3.04 -21.84
C PHE A 520 -4.00 -2.29 -23.07
N GLY A 521 -2.73 -1.99 -23.06
CA GLY A 521 -2.11 -1.42 -24.23
C GLY A 521 -0.76 -0.73 -24.03
N PRO A 522 -0.25 -0.17 -25.14
CA PRO A 522 -0.76 -0.31 -26.52
C PRO A 522 -0.84 -1.76 -26.98
N VAL A 523 -1.78 -2.11 -27.88
CA VAL A 523 -2.00 -3.51 -28.30
C VAL A 523 -0.76 -4.13 -28.96
N GLU A 524 0.05 -3.31 -29.63
CA GLU A 524 1.27 -3.72 -30.32
C GLU A 524 2.40 -4.13 -29.35
N ASP A 525 2.47 -3.48 -28.18
CA ASP A 525 3.46 -3.76 -27.13
C ASP A 525 2.89 -3.37 -25.76
N PRO A 526 2.02 -4.20 -25.17
CA PRO A 526 1.33 -3.88 -23.94
C PRO A 526 2.29 -3.63 -22.78
N LYS A 527 2.14 -2.45 -22.15
CA LYS A 527 2.93 -2.01 -21.00
C LYS A 527 2.16 -2.11 -19.70
N PHE A 528 0.84 -2.10 -19.77
CA PHE A 528 -0.03 -2.21 -18.61
C PHE A 528 -1.40 -2.79 -18.96
N VAL A 529 -1.97 -3.47 -17.98
CA VAL A 529 -3.40 -3.84 -17.90
C VAL A 529 -4.00 -3.01 -16.80
N VAL A 530 -5.16 -2.40 -17.06
CA VAL A 530 -5.87 -1.57 -16.09
C VAL A 530 -7.30 -2.06 -15.95
N LEU A 531 -7.71 -2.37 -14.72
CA LEU A 531 -9.10 -2.61 -14.36
C LEU A 531 -9.62 -1.40 -13.56
N VAL A 532 -10.79 -0.93 -13.93
CA VAL A 532 -11.60 0.02 -13.15
C VAL A 532 -12.91 -0.66 -12.81
N ALA A 533 -13.25 -0.75 -11.54
CA ALA A 533 -14.54 -1.26 -11.06
C ALA A 533 -15.19 -0.22 -10.13
N ILE A 534 -16.46 0.13 -10.42
CA ILE A 534 -17.26 1.11 -9.68
C ILE A 534 -18.50 0.39 -9.20
N ASP A 535 -18.62 0.21 -7.89
CA ASP A 535 -19.66 -0.57 -7.25
C ASP A 535 -20.78 0.33 -6.73
N ASP A 536 -22.00 0.05 -7.20
CA ASP A 536 -23.24 0.63 -6.68
C ASP A 536 -23.31 2.17 -6.83
N SER A 537 -23.15 2.64 -8.08
CA SER A 537 -23.36 4.05 -8.45
C SER A 537 -24.74 4.54 -8.03
N LYS A 538 -24.79 5.72 -7.39
CA LYS A 538 -26.02 6.36 -6.92
C LYS A 538 -26.48 7.52 -7.79
N LYS A 539 -25.57 8.02 -8.65
CA LYS A 539 -25.82 9.17 -9.53
C LYS A 539 -25.47 8.81 -10.96
N GLY A 540 -26.21 9.36 -11.91
CA GLY A 540 -25.91 9.24 -13.33
C GLY A 540 -26.18 7.83 -13.87
N SER A 541 -25.20 7.24 -14.54
CA SER A 541 -25.31 5.97 -15.24
C SER A 541 -24.87 4.78 -14.38
N ILE A 542 -25.39 3.59 -14.74
CA ILE A 542 -24.97 2.30 -14.17
C ILE A 542 -24.06 1.53 -15.13
N TYR A 543 -23.85 2.02 -16.34
CA TYR A 543 -23.13 1.30 -17.40
C TYR A 543 -21.63 1.53 -17.33
N GLY A 544 -20.84 0.45 -17.41
CA GLY A 544 -19.38 0.51 -17.43
C GLY A 544 -18.82 1.39 -18.55
N SER A 545 -19.47 1.39 -19.71
CA SER A 545 -19.12 2.28 -20.84
C SER A 545 -19.26 3.78 -20.52
N GLN A 546 -20.10 4.14 -19.54
CA GLN A 546 -20.40 5.53 -19.20
C GLN A 546 -19.59 6.05 -18.01
N ILE A 547 -19.31 5.19 -17.02
CA ILE A 547 -18.66 5.61 -15.76
C ILE A 547 -17.28 5.00 -15.55
N ALA A 548 -17.02 3.74 -15.97
CA ALA A 548 -15.70 3.10 -15.80
C ALA A 548 -14.74 3.37 -16.99
N ALA A 549 -15.22 3.33 -18.23
CA ALA A 549 -14.40 3.59 -19.42
C ALA A 549 -13.77 4.99 -19.44
N PRO A 550 -14.46 6.09 -19.06
CA PRO A 550 -13.83 7.41 -18.94
C PRO A 550 -12.73 7.47 -17.86
N VAL A 551 -12.88 6.74 -16.76
CA VAL A 551 -11.86 6.64 -15.69
C VAL A 551 -10.62 5.93 -16.23
N PHE A 552 -10.82 4.80 -16.93
CA PHE A 552 -9.73 4.10 -17.63
C PHE A 552 -9.00 5.06 -18.59
N LYS A 553 -9.73 5.75 -19.46
CA LYS A 553 -9.16 6.76 -20.39
C LYS A 553 -8.33 7.80 -19.64
N ASN A 554 -8.84 8.34 -18.55
CA ASN A 554 -8.14 9.34 -17.74
C ASN A 554 -6.80 8.77 -17.22
N ILE A 555 -6.81 7.55 -16.65
CA ILE A 555 -5.62 6.89 -16.14
C ILE A 555 -4.62 6.66 -17.27
N VAL A 556 -5.01 5.94 -18.34
CA VAL A 556 -4.05 5.54 -19.38
C VAL A 556 -3.53 6.74 -20.18
N SER A 557 -4.32 7.81 -20.34
CA SER A 557 -3.84 9.06 -20.96
C SER A 557 -2.70 9.72 -20.17
N GLN A 558 -2.69 9.55 -18.84
CA GLN A 558 -1.60 10.00 -17.99
C GLN A 558 -0.42 9.01 -18.03
N LEU A 559 -0.70 7.69 -18.08
CA LEU A 559 0.34 6.67 -18.17
C LEU A 559 1.15 6.78 -19.47
N VAL A 560 0.52 7.01 -20.64
CA VAL A 560 1.26 7.17 -21.90
C VAL A 560 2.19 8.38 -21.87
N ARG A 561 1.82 9.44 -21.17
CA ARG A 561 2.69 10.61 -20.93
C ARG A 561 3.80 10.28 -19.94
N TYR A 562 3.46 9.61 -18.83
CA TYR A 562 4.42 9.21 -17.81
C TYR A 562 5.53 8.34 -18.39
N TYR A 563 5.17 7.36 -19.22
CA TYR A 563 6.12 6.49 -19.91
C TYR A 563 6.71 7.08 -21.20
N GLN A 564 6.34 8.32 -21.56
CA GLN A 564 6.78 8.99 -22.80
C GLN A 564 6.57 8.10 -24.03
N MET A 565 5.44 7.39 -24.10
CA MET A 565 5.17 6.43 -25.15
C MET A 565 4.95 7.14 -26.48
N SER A 566 5.55 6.61 -27.55
CA SER A 566 5.27 7.07 -28.91
C SER A 566 3.85 6.63 -29.32
N PRO A 567 3.10 7.48 -30.06
CA PRO A 567 1.82 7.07 -30.62
C PRO A 567 1.94 5.81 -31.50
N SER A 568 0.94 4.93 -31.43
CA SER A 568 0.85 3.72 -32.24
C SER A 568 0.69 4.02 -33.75
N VAL A 569 0.05 5.15 -34.08
CA VAL A 569 -0.23 5.56 -35.45
C VAL A 569 0.91 6.42 -35.99
N LYS A 570 1.68 5.89 -36.93
CA LYS A 570 2.67 6.64 -37.72
C LYS A 570 2.09 7.23 -39.01
N ASP A 571 0.83 7.59 -39.04
CA ASP A 571 0.27 8.20 -40.22
C ASP A 571 0.49 9.72 -40.25
N GLY A 572 0.82 10.24 -41.45
CA GLY A 572 1.14 11.62 -41.73
C GLY A 572 0.04 12.70 -41.51
N ALA A 573 -0.92 12.40 -40.67
CA ALA A 573 -1.67 13.41 -39.97
C ALA A 573 -0.74 13.94 -38.87
N THR A 574 -0.22 15.14 -39.05
CA THR A 574 0.30 15.93 -37.96
C THR A 574 -0.68 15.77 -36.80
N VAL A 575 -0.29 14.94 -35.81
CA VAL A 575 -0.93 15.01 -34.51
C VAL A 575 -0.78 16.46 -34.13
N ALA A 576 -1.89 17.23 -34.23
CA ALA A 576 -1.91 18.56 -33.69
C ALA A 576 -1.46 18.37 -32.25
N ALA A 577 -0.27 18.87 -31.92
CA ALA A 577 0.25 18.83 -30.57
C ALA A 577 -0.93 19.24 -29.70
N VAL A 578 -1.42 18.30 -28.87
CA VAL A 578 -2.45 18.67 -27.88
C VAL A 578 -1.88 19.91 -27.23
N PRO A 579 -2.51 21.08 -27.33
CA PRO A 579 -1.97 22.31 -26.78
C PRO A 579 -1.65 21.94 -25.34
N ALA A 580 -0.38 22.07 -24.93
CA ALA A 580 0.03 21.75 -23.57
C ALA A 580 -0.99 22.46 -22.68
N ALA A 581 -1.82 21.69 -21.99
CA ALA A 581 -2.86 22.27 -21.15
C ALA A 581 -2.10 23.23 -20.25
N LYS A 582 -2.40 24.54 -20.32
CA LYS A 582 -1.70 25.52 -19.49
C LYS A 582 -1.72 25.04 -18.07
N LEU A 583 -0.59 25.17 -17.36
CA LEU A 583 -0.56 24.89 -15.92
C LEU A 583 -1.80 25.55 -15.27
N PRO A 584 -2.48 24.85 -14.38
CA PRO A 584 -3.66 25.39 -13.71
C PRO A 584 -3.29 26.72 -13.03
N ALA A 585 -4.19 27.68 -13.01
CA ALA A 585 -3.97 28.94 -12.30
C ALA A 585 -3.65 28.64 -10.82
N VAL A 586 -2.67 29.34 -10.25
CA VAL A 586 -2.34 29.23 -8.83
C VAL A 586 -3.57 29.59 -8.01
N LYS A 587 -4.03 28.63 -7.19
CA LYS A 587 -5.08 28.85 -6.19
C LYS A 587 -4.48 28.66 -4.83
N SER A 588 -4.38 29.72 -4.02
CA SER A 588 -3.97 29.60 -2.63
C SER A 588 -5.19 29.42 -1.71
N ASN A 589 -5.01 28.60 -0.71
CA ASN A 589 -5.95 28.42 0.39
C ASN A 589 -5.95 29.67 1.29
N GLY A 590 -6.89 29.74 2.24
CA GLY A 590 -7.01 30.88 3.15
C GLY A 590 -5.79 31.10 4.08
N ASP A 591 -4.93 30.11 4.22
CA ASP A 591 -3.66 30.12 4.97
C ASP A 591 -2.44 30.43 4.10
N GLY A 592 -2.65 30.71 2.81
CA GLY A 592 -1.59 30.96 1.83
C GLY A 592 -0.95 29.69 1.25
N SER A 593 -1.31 28.49 1.70
CA SER A 593 -0.83 27.25 1.12
C SER A 593 -1.40 27.03 -0.29
N VAL A 594 -0.67 26.27 -1.14
CA VAL A 594 -1.08 25.97 -2.50
C VAL A 594 -0.98 24.47 -2.78
N VAL A 595 -1.84 23.98 -3.69
CA VAL A 595 -1.80 22.61 -4.17
C VAL A 595 -0.87 22.54 -5.38
N LEU A 596 0.17 21.69 -5.31
CA LEU A 596 1.11 21.52 -6.42
C LEU A 596 0.45 20.80 -7.60
N PRO A 597 0.57 21.32 -8.84
CA PRO A 597 0.18 20.60 -10.03
C PRO A 597 1.24 19.56 -10.42
N ASP A 598 0.92 18.75 -11.42
CA ASP A 598 1.92 17.94 -12.11
C ASP A 598 2.70 18.81 -13.09
N PHE A 599 4.00 18.96 -12.85
CA PHE A 599 4.89 19.78 -13.69
C PHE A 599 5.46 18.99 -14.87
N ARG A 600 5.29 17.68 -14.95
CA ARG A 600 5.89 16.87 -16.01
C ARG A 600 5.41 17.29 -17.39
N GLY A 601 6.35 17.37 -18.34
CA GLY A 601 6.09 17.78 -19.73
C GLY A 601 6.08 19.30 -19.96
N TYR A 602 6.03 20.11 -18.90
CA TYR A 602 6.12 21.57 -19.03
C TYR A 602 7.57 22.03 -19.13
N THR A 603 7.80 23.13 -19.80
CA THR A 603 9.13 23.73 -19.96
C THR A 603 9.63 24.31 -18.62
N PHE A 604 10.94 24.44 -18.51
CA PHE A 604 11.58 25.10 -17.38
C PHE A 604 10.98 26.48 -17.07
N GLY A 605 10.66 27.28 -18.11
CA GLY A 605 10.05 28.60 -17.95
C GLY A 605 8.65 28.54 -17.35
N GLU A 606 7.80 27.65 -17.85
CA GLU A 606 6.42 27.50 -17.36
C GLU A 606 6.39 27.05 -15.89
N VAL A 607 7.25 26.08 -15.51
CA VAL A 607 7.34 25.61 -14.12
C VAL A 607 7.88 26.70 -13.20
N ARG A 608 8.94 27.41 -13.62
CA ARG A 608 9.50 28.52 -12.86
C ARG A 608 8.46 29.61 -12.60
N ASP A 609 7.75 30.04 -13.63
CA ASP A 609 6.80 31.14 -13.55
C ASP A 609 5.60 30.76 -12.67
N TRP A 610 5.16 29.49 -12.74
CA TRP A 610 4.11 28.98 -11.89
C TRP A 610 4.53 28.96 -10.41
N LEU A 611 5.71 28.39 -10.09
CA LEU A 611 6.24 28.30 -8.72
C LEU A 611 6.49 29.71 -8.13
N HIS A 612 6.99 30.63 -8.93
CA HIS A 612 7.18 32.01 -8.51
C HIS A 612 5.84 32.69 -8.19
N THR A 613 4.82 32.49 -9.03
CA THR A 613 3.48 33.03 -8.79
C THR A 613 2.84 32.43 -7.54
N ALA A 614 3.17 31.16 -7.23
CA ALA A 614 2.72 30.45 -6.03
C ALA A 614 3.49 30.82 -4.75
N GLY A 615 4.51 31.68 -4.83
CA GLY A 615 5.35 32.04 -3.69
C GLY A 615 6.23 30.91 -3.16
N LEU A 616 6.61 29.96 -4.04
CA LEU A 616 7.41 28.79 -3.71
C LEU A 616 8.86 28.93 -4.23
N TYR A 617 9.81 28.30 -3.56
CA TYR A 617 11.20 28.29 -4.01
C TYR A 617 11.41 27.22 -5.08
N PHE A 618 11.84 27.65 -6.27
CA PHE A 618 12.17 26.77 -7.37
C PHE A 618 13.60 26.24 -7.25
N LYS A 619 13.77 24.92 -7.16
CA LYS A 619 15.04 24.21 -7.22
C LYS A 619 15.09 23.31 -8.44
N PRO A 620 15.58 23.81 -9.59
CA PRO A 620 15.71 23.00 -10.79
C PRO A 620 16.91 22.05 -10.71
N ASP A 621 16.73 20.86 -11.27
CA ASP A 621 17.81 19.90 -11.55
C ASP A 621 17.76 19.56 -13.05
N GLY A 622 18.70 20.08 -13.83
CA GLY A 622 18.74 19.98 -15.29
C GLY A 622 18.03 21.10 -16.04
N THR A 623 17.86 20.93 -17.37
CA THR A 623 17.23 21.88 -18.30
C THR A 623 16.35 21.14 -19.32
N GLY A 624 15.42 21.86 -19.97
CA GLY A 624 14.50 21.29 -20.95
C GLY A 624 13.07 21.20 -20.45
N LYS A 625 12.47 20.03 -20.48
CA LYS A 625 11.13 19.76 -19.95
C LYS A 625 11.20 19.02 -18.62
N ALA A 626 10.28 19.35 -17.71
CA ALA A 626 10.16 18.66 -16.43
C ALA A 626 9.83 17.19 -16.64
N ILE A 627 10.62 16.29 -16.04
CA ILE A 627 10.46 14.83 -16.09
C ILE A 627 9.96 14.26 -14.77
N SER A 628 10.30 14.92 -13.66
CA SER A 628 9.84 14.53 -12.32
C SER A 628 9.86 15.72 -11.36
N GLN A 629 9.15 15.58 -10.25
CA GLN A 629 9.18 16.51 -9.12
C GLN A 629 9.26 15.72 -7.81
N GLU A 630 10.01 16.23 -6.83
CA GLU A 630 10.21 15.55 -5.55
C GLU A 630 8.91 15.49 -4.72
N GLN A 631 8.21 16.63 -4.65
CA GLN A 631 6.90 16.70 -4.01
C GLN A 631 5.84 16.24 -5.02
N LEU A 632 5.02 15.27 -4.61
CA LEU A 632 3.98 14.71 -5.49
C LEU A 632 2.95 15.75 -5.93
N PRO A 633 2.44 15.67 -7.18
CA PRO A 633 1.28 16.46 -7.60
C PRO A 633 0.11 16.29 -6.63
N GLY A 634 -0.57 17.37 -6.29
CA GLY A 634 -1.65 17.38 -5.31
C GLY A 634 -1.22 17.61 -3.87
N THR A 635 0.09 17.62 -3.58
CA THR A 635 0.60 17.98 -2.24
C THR A 635 0.27 19.44 -1.93
N VAL A 636 -0.25 19.69 -0.73
CA VAL A 636 -0.45 21.04 -0.20
C VAL A 636 0.86 21.50 0.42
N VAL A 637 1.37 22.63 -0.04
CA VAL A 637 2.66 23.19 0.42
C VAL A 637 2.48 24.63 0.89
N SER A 638 3.19 24.97 1.97
CA SER A 638 3.20 26.33 2.53
C SER A 638 4.06 27.30 1.69
N PRO A 639 3.80 28.61 1.71
CA PRO A 639 4.64 29.60 1.07
C PRO A 639 6.12 29.45 1.48
N GLY A 640 7.03 29.65 0.52
CA GLY A 640 8.48 29.51 0.75
C GLY A 640 9.00 28.08 0.77
N THR A 641 8.17 27.05 0.56
CA THR A 641 8.63 25.66 0.45
C THR A 641 9.50 25.49 -0.81
N PRO A 642 10.71 24.87 -0.68
CA PRO A 642 11.54 24.54 -1.84
C PRO A 642 10.95 23.35 -2.61
N ILE A 643 10.74 23.54 -3.91
CA ILE A 643 10.22 22.51 -4.82
C ILE A 643 11.33 22.12 -5.79
N VAL A 644 11.75 20.86 -5.70
CA VAL A 644 12.75 20.28 -6.60
C VAL A 644 12.03 19.70 -7.82
N VAL A 645 12.43 20.13 -9.01
CA VAL A 645 11.90 19.62 -10.28
C VAL A 645 13.07 19.24 -11.17
N GLN A 646 13.05 17.99 -11.65
CA GLN A 646 14.07 17.48 -12.57
C GLN A 646 13.65 17.74 -14.01
N PHE A 647 14.60 18.15 -14.83
CA PHE A 647 14.41 18.47 -16.25
C PHE A 647 15.36 17.65 -17.13
N SER A 648 14.89 17.32 -18.34
CA SER A 648 15.70 16.68 -19.38
C SER A 648 15.30 17.22 -20.75
N HIS A 649 16.26 17.20 -21.67
CA HIS A 649 16.06 17.55 -23.08
C HIS A 649 15.39 16.45 -23.85
#